data_7b36b647c5202661fe830dfe926d96f0
#
_entry.id   7b36b647c5202661fe830dfe926d96f0
#
_cell.length_a   1.000
_cell.length_b   1.000
_cell.length_c   1.000
_cell.angle_alpha   90.00
_cell.angle_beta   90.00
_cell.angle_gamma   90.00
#
_symmetry.space_group_name_H-M   'P 1'
#
loop_
_entity.id
_entity.type
_entity.pdbx_description
1 polymer ?
#
loop_
_entity_poly.entity_id
_entity_poly.type
_entity_poly.pdbx_seq_one_letter_code
_entity_poly.pdbx_strand_id
1 'polypeptide(L)'
;MIQFPKFKPYINHRCQRNAMTTILLAAFTYLAFAVAAVLLSQKLGLGSVLGYLMAGIMIGPMLGLVGKETESIQHIAEFGVVMMLFLVGLELAPKMLWQLRHKLLGLGGLQVGLSLAAVAGIAYALGYSWQVGVAVGCILALSSTAIVLQTFNEKQLLSTQGGQAGFAVLLFQDVAAIPMLALLPLLATSPHAKNAAAGHAGIDLLEHQPGWVVALVSVAAIAVIIVAVRYIVPLVFRFISKRHVHEMFMVFTLALVVGIATLMSLVGLSPALGAFIAGVALANSNYRHEMESHLEPFKGLFLGLFFITVGAGMNFTLLKNQFFPIIGMTLGLLLVKGVILWCLGKLFRLPPLAAKLFGLSLAQAGEFGFVLLSIAKQNHVLPKAVNDRISLVVALSMVLTPLLFILYDKVFVPRSIVAENEEREQDEIHEENPVIVLGHGRFGQHINSMLTSCGYHTTVIDNHAEMVEGLAKIGIKTYYGDASRPELLGSIGLGRAKLLVVTLGDKKKSTEIVEYVRRHYPKLPIMARAYDRMHAYDLHHAGANYVIREIVDSAMRGGRIALEKMGLSPEQARELSKFYAARDRYLSDRVADVYDPNIPLFANEKMIEVFKETDTETKNMLQALLRGEKVEWEEEHENELTRMKQGIS
;
A
#
# COMPACT_ATOMS: atom_id res chain seq x y z
N MET A 1 -2.18 -6.15 76.91
CA MET A 1 -3.46 -6.35 76.23
C MET A 1 -3.72 -5.02 75.47
N ILE A 2 -3.24 -4.95 74.20
CA ILE A 2 -3.37 -3.76 73.35
C ILE A 2 -4.43 -4.12 72.33
N GLN A 3 -5.59 -3.46 72.38
CA GLN A 3 -6.69 -3.61 71.43
C GLN A 3 -6.36 -2.80 70.16
N PHE A 4 -6.23 -3.48 69.02
CA PHE A 4 -6.16 -2.86 67.72
C PHE A 4 -7.61 -2.49 67.26
N PRO A 5 -7.84 -1.27 66.75
CA PRO A 5 -9.13 -0.89 66.18
C PRO A 5 -9.35 -1.63 64.84
N LYS A 6 -10.48 -2.33 64.77
CA LYS A 6 -10.95 -2.95 63.53
C LYS A 6 -11.32 -1.89 62.50
N PHE A 7 -10.45 -1.68 61.51
CA PHE A 7 -10.81 -0.96 60.30
C PHE A 7 -11.83 -1.78 59.51
N LYS A 8 -13.09 -1.35 59.49
CA LYS A 8 -14.09 -1.80 58.52
C LYS A 8 -13.85 -1.06 57.20
N PRO A 9 -13.55 -1.68 56.07
CA PRO A 9 -13.55 -1.02 54.80
C PRO A 9 -15.01 -0.81 54.36
N TYR A 10 -15.57 0.36 54.58
CA TYR A 10 -16.77 0.78 53.84
C TYR A 10 -16.34 1.10 52.40
N ILE A 11 -16.22 0.06 51.58
CA ILE A 11 -16.08 0.19 50.14
C ILE A 11 -17.46 0.58 49.61
N ASN A 12 -17.55 1.82 49.16
CA ASN A 12 -18.76 2.44 48.65
C ASN A 12 -19.08 1.83 47.26
N HIS A 13 -19.82 0.72 47.24
CA HIS A 13 -20.20 -0.04 46.03
C HIS A 13 -20.88 0.80 44.94
N ARG A 14 -21.51 1.94 45.30
CA ARG A 14 -22.07 2.88 44.34
C ARG A 14 -20.98 3.66 43.59
N CYS A 15 -19.91 4.04 44.24
CA CYS A 15 -18.81 4.79 43.61
C CYS A 15 -18.03 3.91 42.61
N GLN A 16 -17.80 2.64 42.95
CA GLN A 16 -17.15 1.67 42.04
C GLN A 16 -18.03 1.31 40.83
N ARG A 17 -19.36 1.18 41.03
CA ARG A 17 -20.29 0.90 39.91
C ARG A 17 -20.35 2.06 38.92
N ASN A 18 -20.33 3.29 39.39
CA ASN A 18 -20.32 4.46 38.53
C ASN A 18 -18.98 4.61 37.77
N ALA A 19 -17.85 4.34 38.44
CA ALA A 19 -16.53 4.37 37.80
C ALA A 19 -16.40 3.32 36.68
N MET A 20 -16.85 2.08 36.91
CA MET A 20 -16.81 1.02 35.90
C MET A 20 -17.69 1.32 34.68
N THR A 21 -18.91 1.84 34.91
CA THR A 21 -19.82 2.24 33.81
C THR A 21 -19.24 3.39 32.99
N THR A 22 -18.59 4.36 33.64
CA THR A 22 -17.93 5.50 32.98
C THR A 22 -16.77 5.02 32.10
N ILE A 23 -15.94 4.10 32.59
CA ILE A 23 -14.83 3.51 31.82
C ILE A 23 -15.35 2.74 30.60
N LEU A 24 -16.39 1.90 30.79
CA LEU A 24 -16.99 1.16 29.68
C LEU A 24 -17.62 2.07 28.62
N LEU A 25 -18.30 3.14 29.06
CA LEU A 25 -18.89 4.12 28.15
C LEU A 25 -17.79 4.87 27.39
N ALA A 26 -16.73 5.29 28.07
CA ALA A 26 -15.58 5.91 27.42
C ALA A 26 -14.95 4.97 26.38
N ALA A 27 -14.65 3.72 26.76
CA ALA A 27 -14.09 2.73 25.84
C ALA A 27 -14.99 2.50 24.62
N PHE A 28 -16.30 2.35 24.82
CA PHE A 28 -17.26 2.21 23.74
C PHE A 28 -17.25 3.44 22.80
N THR A 29 -17.23 4.64 23.38
CA THR A 29 -17.19 5.89 22.61
C THR A 29 -15.91 5.96 21.76
N TYR A 30 -14.74 5.68 22.34
CA TYR A 30 -13.47 5.66 21.61
C TYR A 30 -13.50 4.66 20.46
N LEU A 31 -13.99 3.43 20.70
CA LEU A 31 -14.06 2.39 19.68
C LEU A 31 -15.08 2.74 18.58
N ALA A 32 -16.24 3.29 18.91
CA ALA A 32 -17.26 3.69 17.94
C ALA A 32 -16.76 4.79 17.00
N PHE A 33 -16.15 5.84 17.57
CA PHE A 33 -15.54 6.90 16.77
C PHE A 33 -14.35 6.40 15.94
N ALA A 34 -13.54 5.48 16.49
CA ALA A 34 -12.45 4.86 15.77
C ALA A 34 -12.95 4.12 14.51
N VAL A 35 -13.96 3.27 14.66
CA VAL A 35 -14.54 2.51 13.53
C VAL A 35 -15.10 3.47 12.47
N ALA A 36 -15.91 4.45 12.87
CA ALA A 36 -16.52 5.40 11.94
C ALA A 36 -15.47 6.22 11.18
N ALA A 37 -14.47 6.76 11.90
CA ALA A 37 -13.44 7.60 11.32
C ALA A 37 -12.46 6.81 10.43
N VAL A 38 -12.10 5.57 10.82
CA VAL A 38 -11.22 4.71 10.01
C VAL A 38 -11.92 4.30 8.71
N LEU A 39 -13.19 3.92 8.76
CA LEU A 39 -13.96 3.59 7.54
C LEU A 39 -14.07 4.79 6.60
N LEU A 40 -14.30 5.99 7.14
CA LEU A 40 -14.33 7.21 6.34
C LEU A 40 -12.95 7.53 5.75
N SER A 41 -11.90 7.43 6.56
CA SER A 41 -10.51 7.66 6.15
C SER A 41 -10.08 6.71 5.03
N GLN A 42 -10.44 5.42 5.13
CA GLN A 42 -10.14 4.43 4.09
C GLN A 42 -10.86 4.75 2.76
N LYS A 43 -12.15 5.17 2.82
CA LYS A 43 -12.88 5.62 1.62
C LYS A 43 -12.23 6.84 0.94
N LEU A 44 -11.56 7.68 1.71
CA LEU A 44 -10.84 8.86 1.22
C LEU A 44 -9.40 8.56 0.79
N GLY A 45 -8.92 7.31 0.91
CA GLY A 45 -7.54 6.92 0.62
C GLY A 45 -6.51 7.47 1.61
N LEU A 46 -6.92 7.81 2.84
CA LEU A 46 -6.08 8.46 3.85
C LEU A 46 -5.39 7.47 4.81
N GLY A 47 -5.77 6.19 4.76
CA GLY A 47 -5.24 5.16 5.65
C GLY A 47 -5.81 5.15 7.07
N SER A 48 -5.56 4.06 7.81
CA SER A 48 -6.13 3.85 9.15
C SER A 48 -5.54 4.79 10.21
N VAL A 49 -4.25 5.11 10.13
CA VAL A 49 -3.56 6.01 11.08
C VAL A 49 -4.23 7.37 11.15
N LEU A 50 -4.52 7.94 9.98
CA LEU A 50 -5.22 9.22 9.91
C LEU A 50 -6.67 9.12 10.41
N GLY A 51 -7.32 7.97 10.17
CA GLY A 51 -8.65 7.69 10.72
C GLY A 51 -8.67 7.72 12.25
N TYR A 52 -7.72 7.06 12.90
CA TYR A 52 -7.58 7.09 14.36
C TYR A 52 -7.28 8.51 14.89
N LEU A 53 -6.42 9.25 14.21
CA LEU A 53 -6.12 10.64 14.56
C LEU A 53 -7.37 11.53 14.47
N MET A 54 -8.16 11.38 13.39
CA MET A 54 -9.43 12.09 13.20
C MET A 54 -10.46 11.72 14.28
N ALA A 55 -10.56 10.45 14.65
CA ALA A 55 -11.39 10.02 15.78
C ALA A 55 -11.02 10.75 17.06
N GLY A 56 -9.72 10.82 17.38
CA GLY A 56 -9.20 11.56 18.52
C GLY A 56 -9.54 13.05 18.48
N ILE A 57 -9.36 13.70 17.33
CA ILE A 57 -9.73 15.11 17.12
C ILE A 57 -11.22 15.34 17.37
N MET A 58 -12.09 14.44 16.89
CA MET A 58 -13.53 14.55 17.11
C MET A 58 -13.89 14.39 18.59
N ILE A 59 -13.31 13.39 19.27
CA ILE A 59 -13.60 13.10 20.68
C ILE A 59 -13.09 14.20 21.60
N GLY A 60 -11.87 14.70 21.37
CA GLY A 60 -11.21 15.69 22.20
C GLY A 60 -11.60 17.13 21.85
N PRO A 61 -10.92 17.79 20.91
CA PRO A 61 -11.10 19.23 20.65
C PRO A 61 -12.47 19.64 20.14
N MET A 62 -13.19 18.74 19.41
CA MET A 62 -14.49 19.09 18.82
C MET A 62 -15.66 18.86 19.78
N LEU A 63 -15.69 17.70 20.45
CA LEU A 63 -16.82 17.31 21.31
C LEU A 63 -16.55 17.53 22.80
N GLY A 64 -15.29 17.75 23.19
CA GLY A 64 -14.94 17.98 24.59
C GLY A 64 -15.21 16.78 25.52
N LEU A 65 -15.29 15.55 24.95
CA LEU A 65 -15.59 14.33 25.70
C LEU A 65 -14.38 13.78 26.47
N VAL A 66 -13.25 14.45 26.38
CA VAL A 66 -11.98 14.06 27.00
C VAL A 66 -11.91 14.53 28.45
N GLY A 67 -11.96 13.61 29.40
CA GLY A 67 -11.82 13.86 30.83
C GLY A 67 -10.37 13.69 31.34
N LYS A 68 -10.18 13.79 32.67
CA LYS A 68 -8.89 13.54 33.36
C LYS A 68 -8.34 12.12 33.16
N GLU A 69 -9.15 11.21 32.65
CA GLU A 69 -8.81 9.80 32.39
C GLU A 69 -7.88 9.62 31.17
N THR A 70 -7.69 10.66 30.36
CA THR A 70 -6.86 10.62 29.14
C THR A 70 -5.40 10.31 29.42
N GLU A 71 -4.86 10.77 30.55
CA GLU A 71 -3.48 10.46 30.93
C GLU A 71 -3.29 8.95 31.20
N SER A 72 -4.25 8.33 31.89
CA SER A 72 -4.23 6.88 32.14
C SER A 72 -4.36 6.07 30.86
N ILE A 73 -5.21 6.51 29.92
CA ILE A 73 -5.38 5.89 28.61
C ILE A 73 -4.13 6.08 27.76
N GLN A 74 -3.46 7.23 27.87
CA GLN A 74 -2.21 7.52 27.17
C GLN A 74 -1.09 6.54 27.58
N HIS A 75 -0.94 6.23 28.87
CA HIS A 75 0.04 5.25 29.34
C HIS A 75 -0.22 3.85 28.78
N ILE A 76 -1.49 3.44 28.68
CA ILE A 76 -1.85 2.16 28.04
C ILE A 76 -1.55 2.21 26.55
N ALA A 77 -1.85 3.33 25.89
CA ALA A 77 -1.59 3.54 24.47
C ALA A 77 -0.09 3.56 24.12
N GLU A 78 0.76 4.03 25.00
CA GLU A 78 2.22 3.99 24.83
C GLU A 78 2.76 2.56 24.74
N PHE A 79 2.09 1.59 25.37
CA PHE A 79 2.43 0.18 25.19
C PHE A 79 2.23 -0.30 23.73
N GLY A 80 1.31 0.32 22.99
CA GLY A 80 1.17 0.08 21.56
C GLY A 80 2.40 0.44 20.74
N VAL A 81 3.09 1.53 21.14
CA VAL A 81 4.37 1.93 20.53
C VAL A 81 5.46 0.89 20.81
N VAL A 82 5.50 0.37 22.04
CA VAL A 82 6.44 -0.69 22.43
C VAL A 82 6.22 -1.95 21.58
N MET A 83 4.96 -2.38 21.41
CA MET A 83 4.61 -3.53 20.57
C MET A 83 4.93 -3.29 19.10
N MET A 84 4.64 -2.10 18.59
CA MET A 84 4.97 -1.71 17.22
C MET A 84 6.48 -1.80 16.97
N LEU A 85 7.30 -1.27 17.87
CA LEU A 85 8.76 -1.29 17.72
C LEU A 85 9.33 -2.71 17.84
N PHE A 86 8.74 -3.57 18.67
CA PHE A 86 9.08 -4.99 18.68
C PHE A 86 8.83 -5.67 17.33
N LEU A 87 7.65 -5.42 16.72
CA LEU A 87 7.30 -5.98 15.42
C LEU A 87 8.17 -5.41 14.29
N VAL A 88 8.44 -4.11 14.30
CA VAL A 88 9.39 -3.50 13.37
C VAL A 88 10.77 -4.16 13.50
N GLY A 89 11.21 -4.42 14.72
CA GLY A 89 12.42 -5.19 14.98
C GLY A 89 12.40 -6.60 14.38
N LEU A 90 11.27 -7.31 14.51
CA LEU A 90 11.07 -8.66 13.93
C LEU A 90 11.11 -8.65 12.39
N GLU A 91 10.57 -7.61 11.76
CA GLU A 91 10.54 -7.46 10.30
C GLU A 91 11.94 -7.21 9.70
N LEU A 92 12.86 -6.65 10.50
CA LEU A 92 14.20 -6.31 10.07
C LEU A 92 15.12 -7.54 10.00
N ALA A 93 15.05 -8.28 8.90
CA ALA A 93 16.00 -9.36 8.65
C ALA A 93 17.41 -8.80 8.38
N PRO A 94 18.42 -9.02 9.27
CA PRO A 94 19.76 -8.44 9.12
C PRO A 94 20.45 -8.79 7.79
N LYS A 95 20.16 -9.97 7.24
CA LYS A 95 20.69 -10.40 5.93
C LYS A 95 20.17 -9.54 4.77
N MET A 96 18.89 -9.18 4.80
CA MET A 96 18.26 -8.33 3.77
C MET A 96 18.81 -6.91 3.84
N LEU A 97 18.96 -6.35 5.06
CA LEU A 97 19.57 -5.03 5.27
C LEU A 97 21.01 -4.99 4.76
N TRP A 98 21.78 -6.05 4.98
CA TRP A 98 23.16 -6.13 4.50
C TRP A 98 23.26 -6.21 2.97
N GLN A 99 22.36 -6.90 2.30
CA GLN A 99 22.31 -6.98 0.83
C GLN A 99 21.93 -5.64 0.20
N LEU A 100 21.03 -4.89 0.82
CA LEU A 100 20.53 -3.60 0.34
C LEU A 100 21.32 -2.40 0.86
N ARG A 101 22.39 -2.59 1.66
CA ARG A 101 23.11 -1.54 2.38
C ARG A 101 23.50 -0.33 1.54
N HIS A 102 23.93 -0.52 0.30
CA HIS A 102 24.36 0.59 -0.57
C HIS A 102 23.19 1.49 -0.98
N LYS A 103 22.03 0.90 -1.30
CA LYS A 103 20.80 1.67 -1.63
C LYS A 103 20.16 2.28 -0.39
N LEU A 104 20.09 1.53 0.70
CA LEU A 104 19.52 1.96 1.97
C LEU A 104 20.34 3.09 2.59
N LEU A 105 21.65 2.90 2.79
CA LEU A 105 22.53 3.90 3.39
C LEU A 105 22.77 5.09 2.46
N GLY A 106 22.88 4.86 1.15
CA GLY A 106 23.09 5.93 0.18
C GLY A 106 21.87 6.85 0.11
N LEU A 107 20.74 6.35 -0.39
CA LEU A 107 19.55 7.16 -0.64
C LEU A 107 18.82 7.51 0.65
N GLY A 108 18.59 6.52 1.52
CA GLY A 108 17.87 6.70 2.80
C GLY A 108 18.70 7.50 3.82
N GLY A 109 19.97 7.17 3.98
CA GLY A 109 20.86 7.88 4.91
C GLY A 109 21.06 9.35 4.54
N LEU A 110 21.29 9.64 3.25
CA LEU A 110 21.39 11.02 2.77
C LEU A 110 20.06 11.78 2.93
N GLN A 111 18.93 11.14 2.64
CA GLN A 111 17.63 11.79 2.81
C GLN A 111 17.38 12.18 4.27
N VAL A 112 17.56 11.23 5.22
CA VAL A 112 17.35 11.49 6.64
C VAL A 112 18.35 12.54 7.13
N GLY A 113 19.63 12.39 6.81
CA GLY A 113 20.68 13.33 7.23
C GLY A 113 20.47 14.74 6.69
N LEU A 114 20.17 14.90 5.40
CA LEU A 114 19.94 16.21 4.79
C LEU A 114 18.64 16.85 5.28
N SER A 115 17.56 16.06 5.45
CA SER A 115 16.30 16.58 5.98
C SER A 115 16.45 17.03 7.43
N LEU A 116 17.13 16.23 8.28
CA LEU A 116 17.44 16.59 9.65
C LEU A 116 18.27 17.87 9.69
N ALA A 117 19.37 17.93 8.92
CA ALA A 117 20.25 19.10 8.89
C ALA A 117 19.55 20.36 8.40
N ALA A 118 18.71 20.26 7.37
CA ALA A 118 17.96 21.38 6.84
C ALA A 118 16.95 21.94 7.87
N VAL A 119 16.16 21.05 8.50
CA VAL A 119 15.18 21.44 9.51
C VAL A 119 15.87 21.99 10.77
N ALA A 120 16.95 21.35 11.22
CA ALA A 120 17.74 21.82 12.36
C ALA A 120 18.38 23.19 12.07
N GLY A 121 18.91 23.41 10.86
CA GLY A 121 19.46 24.68 10.42
C GLY A 121 18.40 25.78 10.38
N ILE A 122 17.21 25.51 9.85
CA ILE A 122 16.08 26.46 9.87
C ILE A 122 15.68 26.81 11.31
N ALA A 123 15.56 25.81 12.19
CA ALA A 123 15.21 26.03 13.59
C ALA A 123 16.29 26.88 14.32
N TYR A 124 17.57 26.62 14.05
CA TYR A 124 18.68 27.42 14.58
C TYR A 124 18.65 28.86 14.05
N ALA A 125 18.39 29.06 12.77
CA ALA A 125 18.23 30.38 12.16
C ALA A 125 17.05 31.19 12.73
N LEU A 126 16.01 30.48 13.21
CA LEU A 126 14.86 31.07 13.91
C LEU A 126 15.14 31.36 15.40
N GLY A 127 16.38 31.14 15.87
CA GLY A 127 16.82 31.46 17.24
C GLY A 127 16.58 30.37 18.29
N TYR A 128 16.21 29.14 17.86
CA TYR A 128 16.13 27.98 18.76
C TYR A 128 17.51 27.40 19.06
N SER A 129 17.66 26.76 20.21
CA SER A 129 18.92 26.07 20.55
C SER A 129 19.18 24.91 19.59
N TRP A 130 20.45 24.54 19.39
CA TRP A 130 20.81 23.44 18.49
C TRP A 130 20.17 22.10 18.90
N GLN A 131 19.96 21.87 20.22
CA GLN A 131 19.30 20.67 20.75
C GLN A 131 17.84 20.59 20.28
N VAL A 132 17.10 21.70 20.40
CA VAL A 132 15.71 21.82 19.89
C VAL A 132 15.70 21.64 18.40
N GLY A 133 16.64 22.26 17.66
CA GLY A 133 16.76 22.12 16.22
C GLY A 133 16.97 20.68 15.77
N VAL A 134 17.91 19.97 16.41
CA VAL A 134 18.17 18.54 16.10
C VAL A 134 16.96 17.68 16.45
N ALA A 135 16.31 17.91 17.60
CA ALA A 135 15.11 17.16 17.98
C ALA A 135 13.97 17.33 16.96
N VAL A 136 13.68 18.57 16.55
CA VAL A 136 12.67 18.86 15.52
C VAL A 136 13.09 18.28 14.17
N GLY A 137 14.39 18.33 13.86
CA GLY A 137 14.95 17.71 12.65
C GLY A 137 14.74 16.19 12.60
N CYS A 138 15.01 15.48 13.70
CA CYS A 138 14.73 14.05 13.83
C CYS A 138 13.23 13.73 13.60
N ILE A 139 12.35 14.52 14.25
CA ILE A 139 10.89 14.32 14.19
C ILE A 139 10.37 14.49 12.75
N LEU A 140 10.83 15.52 12.06
CA LEU A 140 10.31 15.89 10.74
C LEU A 140 11.05 15.21 9.56
N ALA A 141 12.22 14.60 9.80
CA ALA A 141 12.96 13.88 8.75
C ALA A 141 12.25 12.60 8.29
N LEU A 142 11.53 11.93 9.18
CA LEU A 142 10.80 10.69 8.91
C LEU A 142 9.52 10.95 8.12
N SER A 143 9.13 10.00 7.26
CA SER A 143 7.91 10.07 6.45
C SER A 143 6.94 8.95 6.86
N SER A 144 5.66 9.06 6.47
CA SER A 144 4.67 8.04 6.81
C SER A 144 4.77 6.82 5.90
N THR A 145 5.23 5.72 6.46
CA THR A 145 5.31 4.42 5.78
C THR A 145 3.91 3.91 5.42
N ALA A 146 2.96 3.99 6.37
CA ALA A 146 1.61 3.48 6.17
C ALA A 146 0.87 4.16 5.01
N ILE A 147 0.84 5.50 4.96
CA ILE A 147 0.11 6.25 3.93
C ILE A 147 0.76 6.05 2.55
N VAL A 148 2.09 6.10 2.48
CA VAL A 148 2.80 6.01 1.20
C VAL A 148 2.68 4.61 0.60
N LEU A 149 2.92 3.54 1.38
CA LEU A 149 2.82 2.17 0.89
C LEU A 149 1.40 1.80 0.52
N GLN A 150 0.40 2.23 1.31
CA GLN A 150 -1.00 2.03 0.94
C GLN A 150 -1.30 2.67 -0.42
N THR A 151 -0.92 3.95 -0.62
CA THR A 151 -1.17 4.66 -1.89
C THR A 151 -0.39 4.04 -3.05
N PHE A 152 0.85 3.60 -2.82
CA PHE A 152 1.64 2.92 -3.85
C PHE A 152 1.00 1.59 -4.28
N ASN A 153 0.45 0.82 -3.34
CA ASN A 153 -0.24 -0.43 -3.64
C ASN A 153 -1.56 -0.19 -4.39
N GLU A 154 -2.39 0.75 -3.91
CA GLU A 154 -3.68 1.10 -4.55
C GLU A 154 -3.48 1.58 -5.99
N LYS A 155 -2.43 2.38 -6.25
CA LYS A 155 -2.12 2.93 -7.57
C LYS A 155 -1.15 2.07 -8.38
N GLN A 156 -0.74 0.89 -7.88
CA GLN A 156 0.23 -0.01 -8.50
C GLN A 156 1.58 0.65 -8.81
N LEU A 157 1.98 1.66 -8.02
CA LEU A 157 3.22 2.42 -8.20
C LEU A 157 4.44 1.76 -7.56
N LEU A 158 4.25 0.74 -6.70
CA LEU A 158 5.34 0.09 -5.96
C LEU A 158 6.37 -0.59 -6.88
N SER A 159 5.95 -1.10 -8.02
CA SER A 159 6.83 -1.73 -9.03
C SER A 159 7.64 -0.72 -9.86
N THR A 160 7.29 0.56 -9.83
CA THR A 160 7.99 1.62 -10.55
C THR A 160 9.34 1.95 -9.88
N GLN A 161 10.28 2.52 -10.64
CA GLN A 161 11.58 2.94 -10.09
C GLN A 161 11.43 3.96 -8.95
N GLY A 162 10.48 4.90 -9.06
CA GLY A 162 10.17 5.87 -8.01
C GLY A 162 9.56 5.23 -6.78
N GLY A 163 8.66 4.26 -6.95
CA GLY A 163 8.07 3.49 -5.86
C GLY A 163 9.09 2.63 -5.12
N GLN A 164 9.98 1.94 -5.85
CA GLN A 164 11.06 1.15 -5.24
C GLN A 164 12.07 2.01 -4.47
N ALA A 165 12.42 3.19 -5.00
CA ALA A 165 13.27 4.14 -4.30
C ALA A 165 12.59 4.67 -3.03
N GLY A 166 11.30 5.00 -3.12
CA GLY A 166 10.49 5.40 -1.97
C GLY A 166 10.42 4.32 -0.90
N PHE A 167 10.16 3.08 -1.28
CA PHE A 167 10.14 1.94 -0.36
C PHE A 167 11.48 1.75 0.35
N ALA A 168 12.60 1.83 -0.38
CA ALA A 168 13.92 1.69 0.22
C ALA A 168 14.21 2.78 1.25
N VAL A 169 13.80 4.04 0.99
CA VAL A 169 13.97 5.14 1.94
C VAL A 169 13.07 4.97 3.15
N LEU A 170 11.80 4.58 2.98
CA LEU A 170 10.90 4.31 4.11
C LEU A 170 11.45 3.21 5.02
N LEU A 171 11.91 2.11 4.45
CA LEU A 171 12.55 1.03 5.21
C LEU A 171 13.79 1.53 5.98
N PHE A 172 14.59 2.41 5.39
CA PHE A 172 15.72 3.04 6.10
C PHE A 172 15.25 3.95 7.23
N GLN A 173 14.20 4.74 7.01
CA GLN A 173 13.64 5.65 8.02
C GLN A 173 13.10 4.89 9.24
N ASP A 174 12.44 3.75 9.03
CA ASP A 174 11.95 2.88 10.11
C ASP A 174 13.13 2.37 10.97
N VAL A 175 14.25 2.02 10.34
CA VAL A 175 15.49 1.66 11.06
C VAL A 175 16.12 2.87 11.75
N ALA A 176 16.15 4.03 11.09
CA ALA A 176 16.76 5.25 11.61
C ALA A 176 15.97 5.86 12.77
N ALA A 177 14.66 5.63 12.84
CA ALA A 177 13.82 6.08 13.95
C ALA A 177 14.35 5.57 15.31
N ILE A 178 14.97 4.40 15.34
CA ILE A 178 15.41 3.75 16.56
C ILE A 178 16.58 4.46 17.24
N PRO A 179 17.74 4.70 16.55
CA PRO A 179 18.77 5.51 17.15
C PRO A 179 18.29 6.92 17.48
N MET A 180 17.34 7.49 16.73
CA MET A 180 16.73 8.78 17.08
C MET A 180 15.97 8.72 18.40
N LEU A 181 15.18 7.67 18.63
CA LEU A 181 14.47 7.44 19.90
C LEU A 181 15.43 7.27 21.09
N ALA A 182 16.54 6.58 20.88
CA ALA A 182 17.55 6.36 21.90
C ALA A 182 18.37 7.64 22.24
N LEU A 183 18.65 8.47 21.22
CA LEU A 183 19.49 9.64 21.37
C LEU A 183 18.69 10.90 21.79
N LEU A 184 17.39 10.95 21.51
CA LEU A 184 16.56 12.11 21.78
C LEU A 184 16.57 12.55 23.25
N PRO A 185 16.49 11.67 24.27
CA PRO A 185 16.58 12.05 25.66
C PRO A 185 17.91 12.74 26.04
N LEU A 186 19.01 12.42 25.33
CA LEU A 186 20.34 13.03 25.59
C LEU A 186 20.39 14.51 25.18
N LEU A 187 19.43 15.00 24.41
CA LEU A 187 19.31 16.40 24.01
C LEU A 187 18.65 17.28 25.09
N ALA A 188 18.19 16.70 26.20
CA ALA A 188 17.57 17.44 27.29
C ALA A 188 18.54 18.46 27.90
N THR A 189 18.10 19.73 28.01
CA THR A 189 18.97 20.87 28.40
C THR A 189 18.92 21.22 29.89
N SER A 190 17.89 20.78 30.60
CA SER A 190 17.71 21.13 32.03
C SER A 190 18.38 20.12 32.97
N PRO A 191 19.08 20.57 34.03
CA PRO A 191 19.64 19.67 35.05
C PRO A 191 18.60 18.79 35.73
N HIS A 192 17.37 19.31 35.92
CA HIS A 192 16.21 18.56 36.42
C HIS A 192 15.67 17.55 35.39
N ALA A 193 15.84 17.80 34.08
CA ALA A 193 15.45 16.89 33.05
C ALA A 193 16.42 15.70 32.91
N LYS A 194 17.69 15.85 33.27
CA LYS A 194 18.63 14.72 33.33
C LYS A 194 18.27 13.75 34.47
N ASN A 195 17.69 14.26 35.55
CA ASN A 195 17.18 13.43 36.64
C ASN A 195 15.78 12.88 36.32
N ALA A 196 14.96 13.58 35.52
CA ALA A 196 13.66 13.08 35.05
C ALA A 196 13.77 12.10 33.86
N ALA A 197 14.85 12.17 33.08
CA ALA A 197 15.18 11.14 32.08
C ALA A 197 15.56 9.80 32.77
N ALA A 198 16.00 9.85 34.03
CA ALA A 198 16.16 8.68 34.88
C ALA A 198 14.87 8.31 35.64
N GLY A 199 13.92 9.25 35.78
CA GLY A 199 12.71 9.08 36.60
C GLY A 199 11.43 8.91 35.78
N HIS A 200 11.29 7.83 35.04
CA HIS A 200 9.94 7.29 34.79
C HIS A 200 9.38 6.86 36.14
N ALA A 201 8.09 7.12 36.42
CA ALA A 201 7.39 6.78 37.66
C ALA A 201 7.32 5.24 37.89
N GLY A 202 8.46 4.60 37.96
CA GLY A 202 8.74 3.24 38.27
C GLY A 202 9.90 3.22 39.28
N ILE A 203 10.03 2.15 40.02
CA ILE A 203 11.10 1.89 40.97
C ILE A 203 12.43 1.96 40.20
N ASP A 204 13.06 3.14 40.17
CA ASP A 204 14.41 3.31 39.61
C ASP A 204 15.41 2.81 40.63
N LEU A 205 15.93 1.62 40.42
CA LEU A 205 16.90 0.97 41.29
C LEU A 205 18.27 1.68 41.28
N LEU A 206 18.45 2.66 40.35
CA LEU A 206 19.76 3.28 40.05
C LEU A 206 19.81 4.80 40.32
N GLU A 207 18.77 5.40 40.85
CA GLU A 207 18.61 6.86 41.00
C GLU A 207 19.75 7.55 41.78
N HIS A 208 20.50 6.80 42.62
CA HIS A 208 21.58 7.31 43.44
C HIS A 208 22.96 6.72 43.11
N GLN A 209 23.11 5.99 42.00
CA GLN A 209 24.36 5.32 41.67
C GLN A 209 25.26 6.18 40.76
N PRO A 210 26.60 6.02 40.85
CA PRO A 210 27.54 6.69 39.96
C PRO A 210 27.25 6.37 38.48
N GLY A 211 27.45 7.35 37.58
CA GLY A 211 27.11 7.20 36.16
C GLY A 211 27.74 5.99 35.45
N TRP A 212 28.95 5.56 35.89
CA TRP A 212 29.60 4.35 35.34
C TRP A 212 28.86 3.05 35.74
N VAL A 213 28.24 3.00 36.95
CA VAL A 213 27.42 1.88 37.42
C VAL A 213 26.14 1.82 36.57
N VAL A 214 25.50 2.97 36.34
CA VAL A 214 24.31 3.05 35.46
C VAL A 214 24.64 2.56 34.07
N ALA A 215 25.75 2.98 33.47
CA ALA A 215 26.19 2.51 32.15
C ALA A 215 26.46 1.01 32.14
N LEU A 216 27.12 0.45 33.15
CA LEU A 216 27.42 -0.98 33.23
C LEU A 216 26.14 -1.82 33.37
N VAL A 217 25.20 -1.40 34.23
CA VAL A 217 23.92 -2.08 34.43
C VAL A 217 23.04 -1.99 33.17
N SER A 218 23.07 -0.85 32.46
CA SER A 218 22.38 -0.68 31.18
C SER A 218 22.88 -1.66 30.11
N VAL A 219 24.21 -1.77 29.97
CA VAL A 219 24.84 -2.73 29.06
C VAL A 219 24.53 -4.17 29.47
N ALA A 220 24.56 -4.47 30.76
CA ALA A 220 24.21 -5.79 31.29
C ALA A 220 22.75 -6.15 31.01
N ALA A 221 21.80 -5.21 31.20
CA ALA A 221 20.39 -5.42 30.88
C ALA A 221 20.17 -5.73 29.40
N ILE A 222 20.80 -4.99 28.50
CA ILE A 222 20.76 -5.26 27.05
C ILE A 222 21.34 -6.65 26.74
N ALA A 223 22.47 -6.99 27.33
CA ALA A 223 23.09 -8.30 27.16
C ALA A 223 22.18 -9.43 27.66
N VAL A 224 21.54 -9.26 28.82
CA VAL A 224 20.55 -10.20 29.36
C VAL A 224 19.37 -10.39 28.39
N ILE A 225 18.82 -9.32 27.83
CA ILE A 225 17.75 -9.39 26.82
C ILE A 225 18.22 -10.20 25.62
N ILE A 226 19.37 -9.89 25.06
CA ILE A 226 19.90 -10.60 23.87
C ILE A 226 20.11 -12.09 24.16
N VAL A 227 20.69 -12.43 25.32
CA VAL A 227 20.92 -13.82 25.73
C VAL A 227 19.60 -14.54 25.98
N ALA A 228 18.67 -13.94 26.71
CA ALA A 228 17.35 -14.50 26.98
C ALA A 228 16.58 -14.78 25.69
N VAL A 229 16.55 -13.80 24.81
CA VAL A 229 15.86 -13.89 23.51
C VAL A 229 16.49 -14.96 22.60
N ARG A 230 17.81 -15.09 22.58
CA ARG A 230 18.51 -16.03 21.71
C ARG A 230 18.46 -17.48 22.22
N TYR A 231 18.43 -17.71 23.53
CA TYR A 231 18.55 -19.04 24.11
C TYR A 231 17.26 -19.49 24.83
N ILE A 232 16.64 -18.63 25.63
CA ILE A 232 15.47 -18.99 26.44
C ILE A 232 14.20 -19.01 25.59
N VAL A 233 14.00 -17.99 24.76
CA VAL A 233 12.77 -17.85 23.94
C VAL A 233 12.58 -19.05 23.00
N PRO A 234 13.57 -19.51 22.21
CA PRO A 234 13.41 -20.70 21.37
C PRO A 234 13.15 -21.99 22.16
N LEU A 235 13.73 -22.10 23.36
CA LEU A 235 13.48 -23.26 24.23
C LEU A 235 12.01 -23.31 24.68
N VAL A 236 11.48 -22.18 25.13
CA VAL A 236 10.08 -22.06 25.58
C VAL A 236 9.12 -22.30 24.41
N PHE A 237 9.37 -21.69 23.26
CA PHE A 237 8.55 -21.91 22.06
C PHE A 237 8.55 -23.39 21.63
N ARG A 238 9.70 -24.05 21.64
CA ARG A 238 9.79 -25.49 21.36
C ARG A 238 8.97 -26.32 22.35
N PHE A 239 8.95 -25.94 23.63
CA PHE A 239 8.15 -26.62 24.66
C PHE A 239 6.64 -26.39 24.42
N ILE A 240 6.22 -25.15 24.13
CA ILE A 240 4.82 -24.80 23.84
C ILE A 240 4.34 -25.54 22.59
N SER A 241 5.13 -25.52 21.51
CA SER A 241 4.81 -26.19 20.24
C SER A 241 4.53 -27.69 20.42
N LYS A 242 5.30 -28.39 21.28
CA LYS A 242 5.07 -29.79 21.57
C LYS A 242 3.73 -30.07 22.26
N ARG A 243 3.13 -29.11 22.93
CA ARG A 243 1.87 -29.25 23.68
C ARG A 243 0.63 -28.89 22.86
N HIS A 244 0.77 -28.37 21.63
CA HIS A 244 -0.32 -27.98 20.71
C HIS A 244 -1.33 -26.99 21.33
N VAL A 245 -0.90 -26.12 22.25
CA VAL A 245 -1.74 -25.10 22.88
C VAL A 245 -1.46 -23.76 22.20
N HIS A 246 -2.30 -23.40 21.23
CA HIS A 246 -2.11 -22.18 20.38
C HIS A 246 -2.14 -20.88 21.21
N GLU A 247 -3.02 -20.81 22.22
CA GLU A 247 -3.18 -19.62 23.06
C GLU A 247 -1.90 -19.28 23.84
N MET A 248 -1.11 -20.30 24.19
CA MET A 248 0.15 -20.12 24.93
C MET A 248 1.22 -19.38 24.13
N PHE A 249 1.20 -19.49 22.79
CA PHE A 249 2.10 -18.69 21.94
C PHE A 249 1.82 -17.20 22.08
N MET A 250 0.55 -16.81 22.02
CA MET A 250 0.11 -15.43 22.17
C MET A 250 0.46 -14.89 23.56
N VAL A 251 0.08 -15.61 24.61
CA VAL A 251 0.33 -15.20 26.00
C VAL A 251 1.82 -15.07 26.27
N PHE A 252 2.63 -16.04 25.82
CA PHE A 252 4.09 -15.99 26.01
C PHE A 252 4.73 -14.82 25.25
N THR A 253 4.32 -14.58 24.00
CA THR A 253 4.85 -13.46 23.20
C THR A 253 4.50 -12.11 23.84
N LEU A 254 3.27 -11.95 24.34
CA LEU A 254 2.84 -10.77 25.06
C LEU A 254 3.63 -10.59 26.36
N ALA A 255 3.78 -11.68 27.16
CA ALA A 255 4.55 -11.69 28.39
C ALA A 255 6.03 -11.35 28.14
N LEU A 256 6.60 -11.80 27.03
CA LEU A 256 7.95 -11.48 26.61
C LEU A 256 8.12 -9.96 26.38
N VAL A 257 7.22 -9.37 25.59
CA VAL A 257 7.28 -7.91 25.29
C VAL A 257 7.09 -7.09 26.56
N VAL A 258 6.10 -7.43 27.40
CA VAL A 258 5.87 -6.76 28.71
C VAL A 258 7.07 -6.92 29.64
N GLY A 259 7.63 -8.13 29.73
CA GLY A 259 8.78 -8.43 30.58
C GLY A 259 10.03 -7.64 30.17
N ILE A 260 10.29 -7.54 28.86
CA ILE A 260 11.41 -6.74 28.34
C ILE A 260 11.18 -5.26 28.61
N ALA A 261 9.97 -4.75 28.34
CA ALA A 261 9.61 -3.36 28.61
C ALA A 261 9.80 -3.00 30.09
N THR A 262 9.34 -3.88 30.98
CA THR A 262 9.50 -3.72 32.44
C THR A 262 10.98 -3.75 32.86
N LEU A 263 11.76 -4.69 32.34
CA LEU A 263 13.19 -4.78 32.65
C LEU A 263 13.93 -3.50 32.24
N MET A 264 13.62 -2.96 31.04
CA MET A 264 14.21 -1.72 30.56
C MET A 264 13.81 -0.52 31.43
N SER A 265 12.53 -0.44 31.83
CA SER A 265 12.05 0.60 32.74
C SER A 265 12.74 0.56 34.10
N LEU A 266 12.99 -0.62 34.65
CA LEU A 266 13.69 -0.78 35.96
C LEU A 266 15.15 -0.31 35.94
N VAL A 267 15.74 -0.28 34.75
CA VAL A 267 17.14 0.18 34.55
C VAL A 267 17.21 1.66 34.10
N GLY A 268 16.04 2.34 33.97
CA GLY A 268 15.97 3.72 33.51
C GLY A 268 16.15 3.86 31.98
N LEU A 269 16.06 2.78 31.23
CA LEU A 269 16.13 2.79 29.77
C LEU A 269 14.72 2.77 29.13
N SER A 270 14.64 3.25 27.89
CA SER A 270 13.37 3.25 27.15
C SER A 270 12.84 1.84 26.92
N PRO A 271 11.60 1.54 27.35
CA PRO A 271 10.91 0.25 27.06
C PRO A 271 10.86 -0.06 25.57
N ALA A 272 10.66 0.97 24.76
CA ALA A 272 10.58 0.90 23.32
C ALA A 272 11.89 0.43 22.65
N LEU A 273 13.03 0.92 23.15
CA LEU A 273 14.36 0.48 22.72
C LEU A 273 14.60 -1.00 23.02
N GLY A 274 14.22 -1.46 24.23
CA GLY A 274 14.38 -2.87 24.61
C GLY A 274 13.52 -3.81 23.76
N ALA A 275 12.27 -3.45 23.56
CA ALA A 275 11.35 -4.22 22.70
C ALA A 275 11.90 -4.33 21.26
N PHE A 276 12.44 -3.25 20.73
CA PHE A 276 13.06 -3.27 19.41
C PHE A 276 14.29 -4.19 19.34
N ILE A 277 15.23 -4.07 20.28
CA ILE A 277 16.43 -4.94 20.32
C ILE A 277 16.02 -6.40 20.38
N ALA A 278 15.00 -6.73 21.17
CA ALA A 278 14.47 -8.09 21.25
C ALA A 278 13.85 -8.55 19.91
N GLY A 279 13.09 -7.68 19.25
CA GLY A 279 12.54 -7.94 17.92
C GLY A 279 13.62 -8.27 16.90
N VAL A 280 14.66 -7.45 16.79
CA VAL A 280 15.81 -7.68 15.89
C VAL A 280 16.53 -8.98 16.23
N ALA A 281 16.72 -9.28 17.51
CA ALA A 281 17.37 -10.54 17.93
C ALA A 281 16.55 -11.78 17.54
N LEU A 282 15.21 -11.65 17.45
CA LEU A 282 14.28 -12.71 17.02
C LEU A 282 13.99 -12.69 15.50
N ALA A 283 14.45 -11.71 14.75
CA ALA A 283 14.16 -11.56 13.31
C ALA A 283 14.59 -12.78 12.46
N ASN A 284 15.59 -13.52 12.90
CA ASN A 284 16.05 -14.76 12.26
C ASN A 284 15.49 -16.03 12.94
N SER A 285 14.53 -15.92 13.87
CA SER A 285 13.92 -17.06 14.55
C SER A 285 12.92 -17.77 13.63
N ASN A 286 12.84 -19.09 13.75
CA ASN A 286 11.82 -19.90 13.07
C ASN A 286 10.39 -19.57 13.53
N TYR A 287 10.24 -18.92 14.68
CA TYR A 287 8.95 -18.51 15.27
C TYR A 287 8.55 -17.08 14.94
N ARG A 288 9.31 -16.39 14.07
CA ARG A 288 9.08 -15.00 13.71
C ARG A 288 7.63 -14.77 13.22
N HIS A 289 7.18 -15.54 12.23
CA HIS A 289 5.85 -15.37 11.63
C HIS A 289 4.72 -15.66 12.63
N GLU A 290 4.89 -16.61 13.52
CA GLU A 290 3.91 -16.88 14.57
C GLU A 290 3.82 -15.70 15.55
N MET A 291 4.96 -15.18 16.01
CA MET A 291 4.98 -14.00 16.89
C MET A 291 4.36 -12.78 16.22
N GLU A 292 4.68 -12.54 14.96
CA GLU A 292 4.13 -11.45 14.15
C GLU A 292 2.60 -11.57 14.05
N SER A 293 2.09 -12.73 13.62
CA SER A 293 0.65 -13.00 13.48
C SER A 293 -0.12 -12.82 14.79
N HIS A 294 0.44 -13.25 15.93
CA HIS A 294 -0.22 -13.13 17.23
C HIS A 294 -0.19 -11.72 17.81
N LEU A 295 0.82 -10.91 17.51
CA LEU A 295 0.93 -9.54 18.01
C LEU A 295 0.24 -8.51 17.12
N GLU A 296 0.06 -8.77 15.84
CA GLU A 296 -0.50 -7.81 14.88
C GLU A 296 -1.86 -7.24 15.28
N PRO A 297 -2.83 -8.04 15.80
CA PRO A 297 -4.11 -7.52 16.28
C PRO A 297 -3.95 -6.54 17.46
N PHE A 298 -3.04 -6.84 18.38
CA PHE A 298 -2.76 -5.98 19.53
C PHE A 298 -2.06 -4.70 19.11
N LYS A 299 -1.07 -4.79 18.17
CA LYS A 299 -0.45 -3.61 17.56
C LYS A 299 -1.51 -2.68 16.99
N GLY A 300 -2.43 -3.22 16.18
CA GLY A 300 -3.49 -2.42 15.57
C GLY A 300 -4.37 -1.69 16.59
N LEU A 301 -4.79 -2.40 17.65
CA LEU A 301 -5.64 -1.86 18.70
C LEU A 301 -4.92 -0.77 19.51
N PHE A 302 -3.74 -1.08 20.05
CA PHE A 302 -3.01 -0.14 20.91
C PHE A 302 -2.43 1.04 20.14
N LEU A 303 -1.98 0.82 18.89
CA LEU A 303 -1.52 1.90 18.03
C LEU A 303 -2.69 2.82 17.64
N GLY A 304 -3.86 2.24 17.36
CA GLY A 304 -5.09 3.00 17.14
C GLY A 304 -5.42 3.89 18.36
N LEU A 305 -5.37 3.31 19.57
CA LEU A 305 -5.59 4.04 20.81
C LEU A 305 -4.55 5.16 21.01
N PHE A 306 -3.29 4.91 20.69
CA PHE A 306 -2.23 5.93 20.73
C PHE A 306 -2.55 7.12 19.81
N PHE A 307 -2.92 6.88 18.56
CA PHE A 307 -3.27 7.98 17.65
C PHE A 307 -4.55 8.71 18.03
N ILE A 308 -5.53 8.02 18.63
CA ILE A 308 -6.71 8.65 19.19
C ILE A 308 -6.31 9.60 20.34
N THR A 309 -5.45 9.17 21.26
CA THR A 309 -5.00 10.01 22.37
C THR A 309 -4.15 11.20 21.92
N VAL A 310 -3.31 10.99 20.89
CA VAL A 310 -2.55 12.08 20.24
C VAL A 310 -3.51 13.10 19.61
N GLY A 311 -4.51 12.64 18.85
CA GLY A 311 -5.52 13.50 18.22
C GLY A 311 -6.36 14.27 19.26
N ALA A 312 -6.77 13.58 20.34
CA ALA A 312 -7.53 14.18 21.43
C ALA A 312 -6.72 15.22 22.21
N GLY A 313 -5.39 15.07 22.30
CA GLY A 313 -4.49 16.02 22.93
C GLY A 313 -4.07 17.21 22.05
N MET A 314 -4.52 17.28 20.79
CA MET A 314 -4.14 18.38 19.89
C MET A 314 -4.76 19.72 20.30
N ASN A 315 -3.94 20.77 20.27
CA ASN A 315 -4.35 22.11 20.64
C ASN A 315 -4.94 22.88 19.43
N PHE A 316 -6.24 22.69 19.18
CA PHE A 316 -6.93 23.40 18.11
C PHE A 316 -7.11 24.91 18.33
N THR A 317 -7.07 25.36 19.58
CA THR A 317 -7.02 26.79 19.88
C THR A 317 -5.75 27.42 19.35
N LEU A 318 -4.63 26.71 19.45
CA LEU A 318 -3.37 27.12 18.87
C LEU A 318 -3.44 27.17 17.33
N LEU A 319 -4.05 26.17 16.71
CA LEU A 319 -4.25 26.15 15.27
C LEU A 319 -5.10 27.34 14.80
N LYS A 320 -6.19 27.66 15.52
CA LYS A 320 -7.05 28.81 15.20
C LYS A 320 -6.31 30.14 15.33
N ASN A 321 -5.53 30.30 16.41
CA ASN A 321 -4.83 31.54 16.70
C ASN A 321 -3.57 31.74 15.86
N GLN A 322 -2.92 30.67 15.39
CA GLN A 322 -1.68 30.68 14.63
C GLN A 322 -1.83 29.91 13.29
N PHE A 323 -2.98 30.07 12.62
CA PHE A 323 -3.29 29.35 11.41
C PHE A 323 -2.24 29.52 10.31
N PHE A 324 -1.93 30.75 9.93
CA PHE A 324 -0.96 31.06 8.88
C PHE A 324 0.45 30.58 9.19
N PRO A 325 1.01 30.81 10.41
CA PRO A 325 2.32 30.24 10.77
C PRO A 325 2.36 28.71 10.70
N ILE A 326 1.32 28.00 11.18
CA ILE A 326 1.29 26.53 11.18
C ILE A 326 1.17 25.97 9.76
N ILE A 327 0.29 26.53 8.95
CA ILE A 327 0.19 26.17 7.52
C ILE A 327 1.49 26.48 6.78
N GLY A 328 2.09 27.64 7.04
CA GLY A 328 3.38 28.02 6.45
C GLY A 328 4.50 27.04 6.81
N MET A 329 4.58 26.62 8.06
CA MET A 329 5.53 25.58 8.50
C MET A 329 5.25 24.23 7.82
N THR A 330 3.97 23.84 7.69
CA THR A 330 3.59 22.58 7.04
C THR A 330 3.97 22.59 5.56
N LEU A 331 3.61 23.65 4.83
CA LEU A 331 3.99 23.80 3.41
C LEU A 331 5.51 23.94 3.24
N GLY A 332 6.17 24.64 4.15
CA GLY A 332 7.63 24.75 4.20
C GLY A 332 8.30 23.39 4.36
N LEU A 333 7.78 22.53 5.27
CA LEU A 333 8.26 21.17 5.45
C LEU A 333 8.10 20.35 4.15
N LEU A 334 6.90 20.36 3.56
CA LEU A 334 6.61 19.64 2.32
C LEU A 334 7.55 20.09 1.18
N LEU A 335 7.79 21.39 1.07
CA LEU A 335 8.68 21.97 0.06
C LEU A 335 10.14 21.58 0.30
N VAL A 336 10.65 21.76 1.52
CA VAL A 336 12.06 21.46 1.86
C VAL A 336 12.36 19.98 1.65
N LYS A 337 11.54 19.08 2.23
CA LYS A 337 11.72 17.63 2.03
C LYS A 337 11.50 17.21 0.59
N GLY A 338 10.47 17.73 -0.06
CA GLY A 338 10.19 17.45 -1.47
C GLY A 338 11.34 17.81 -2.38
N VAL A 339 11.95 18.98 -2.18
CA VAL A 339 13.13 19.42 -2.95
C VAL A 339 14.34 18.54 -2.66
N ILE A 340 14.62 18.22 -1.39
CA ILE A 340 15.74 17.34 -1.02
C ILE A 340 15.58 15.97 -1.70
N LEU A 341 14.40 15.36 -1.59
CA LEU A 341 14.09 14.06 -2.20
C LEU A 341 14.18 14.11 -3.73
N TRP A 342 13.66 15.15 -4.35
CA TRP A 342 13.76 15.34 -5.80
C TRP A 342 15.21 15.51 -6.26
N CYS A 343 16.01 16.29 -5.56
CA CYS A 343 17.44 16.44 -5.84
C CYS A 343 18.19 15.11 -5.67
N LEU A 344 17.89 14.34 -4.61
CA LEU A 344 18.45 13.02 -4.42
C LEU A 344 18.00 12.05 -5.53
N GLY A 345 16.73 12.10 -5.94
CA GLY A 345 16.25 11.32 -7.08
C GLY A 345 17.06 11.58 -8.35
N LYS A 346 17.36 12.85 -8.65
CA LYS A 346 18.25 13.22 -9.78
C LYS A 346 19.69 12.75 -9.57
N LEU A 347 20.23 12.90 -8.36
CA LEU A 347 21.60 12.48 -8.03
C LEU A 347 21.77 10.95 -8.23
N PHE A 348 20.76 10.17 -7.88
CA PHE A 348 20.74 8.71 -8.07
C PHE A 348 20.19 8.29 -9.46
N ARG A 349 20.10 9.23 -10.40
CA ARG A 349 19.72 9.00 -11.80
C ARG A 349 18.35 8.35 -11.99
N LEU A 350 17.40 8.69 -11.14
CA LEU A 350 16.00 8.29 -11.37
C LEU A 350 15.44 9.06 -12.59
N PRO A 351 14.61 8.41 -13.41
CA PRO A 351 13.90 9.10 -14.50
C PRO A 351 13.12 10.32 -13.97
N PRO A 352 12.91 11.37 -14.77
CA PRO A 352 12.32 12.63 -14.30
C PRO A 352 10.97 12.47 -13.60
N LEU A 353 10.10 11.59 -14.12
CA LEU A 353 8.80 11.30 -13.52
C LEU A 353 8.93 10.51 -12.22
N ALA A 354 9.84 9.52 -12.17
CA ALA A 354 10.14 8.74 -10.97
C ALA A 354 10.75 9.61 -9.86
N ALA A 355 11.63 10.58 -10.19
CA ALA A 355 12.18 11.52 -9.21
C ALA A 355 11.12 12.46 -8.64
N LYS A 356 10.12 12.88 -9.44
CA LYS A 356 8.98 13.69 -8.97
C LYS A 356 8.07 12.87 -8.05
N LEU A 357 7.76 11.62 -8.41
CA LEU A 357 7.00 10.70 -7.55
C LEU A 357 7.70 10.51 -6.21
N PHE A 358 9.00 10.21 -6.23
CA PHE A 358 9.84 10.04 -5.05
C PHE A 358 9.84 11.29 -4.16
N GLY A 359 9.96 12.48 -4.76
CA GLY A 359 9.94 13.76 -4.04
C GLY A 359 8.61 14.04 -3.36
N LEU A 360 7.49 13.86 -4.06
CA LEU A 360 6.17 14.21 -3.56
C LEU A 360 5.63 13.18 -2.56
N SER A 361 5.90 11.90 -2.79
CA SER A 361 5.35 10.83 -1.95
C SER A 361 5.93 10.81 -0.53
N LEU A 362 7.16 11.27 -0.32
CA LEU A 362 7.87 11.22 0.96
C LEU A 362 8.05 12.60 1.63
N ALA A 363 7.46 13.66 1.07
CA ALA A 363 7.63 15.02 1.55
C ALA A 363 7.03 15.29 2.95
N GLN A 364 6.01 14.53 3.36
CA GLN A 364 5.33 14.70 4.65
C GLN A 364 6.16 14.16 5.82
N ALA A 365 5.76 14.50 7.04
CA ALA A 365 6.21 13.83 8.26
C ALA A 365 5.43 12.52 8.46
N GLY A 366 5.95 11.60 9.28
CA GLY A 366 5.37 10.29 9.51
C GLY A 366 4.82 10.08 10.92
N GLU A 367 4.22 8.92 11.13
CA GLU A 367 3.67 8.46 12.41
C GLU A 367 4.73 8.38 13.52
N PHE A 368 5.97 8.02 13.20
CA PHE A 368 7.08 8.03 14.14
C PHE A 368 7.38 9.44 14.69
N GLY A 369 6.99 10.50 13.96
CA GLY A 369 7.06 11.87 14.44
C GLY A 369 6.29 12.08 15.74
N PHE A 370 5.10 11.49 15.89
CA PHE A 370 4.32 11.57 17.13
C PHE A 370 4.96 10.80 18.29
N VAL A 371 5.59 9.66 17.99
CA VAL A 371 6.32 8.88 18.99
C VAL A 371 7.51 9.65 19.52
N LEU A 372 8.30 10.25 18.60
CA LEU A 372 9.43 11.11 18.98
C LEU A 372 8.96 12.35 19.75
N LEU A 373 7.83 12.96 19.37
CA LEU A 373 7.22 14.09 20.10
C LEU A 373 6.80 13.69 21.51
N SER A 374 6.21 12.50 21.70
CA SER A 374 5.84 11.99 23.03
C SER A 374 7.07 11.84 23.92
N ILE A 375 8.13 11.22 23.41
CA ILE A 375 9.40 11.05 24.14
C ILE A 375 10.08 12.40 24.41
N ALA A 376 10.08 13.32 23.43
CA ALA A 376 10.63 14.65 23.61
C ALA A 376 9.88 15.45 24.69
N LYS A 377 8.55 15.30 24.77
CA LYS A 377 7.70 15.90 25.81
C LYS A 377 7.99 15.30 27.17
N GLN A 378 8.04 13.98 27.31
CA GLN A 378 8.34 13.29 28.58
C GLN A 378 9.71 13.65 29.13
N ASN A 379 10.71 13.78 28.25
CA ASN A 379 12.09 14.12 28.63
C ASN A 379 12.39 15.62 28.63
N HIS A 380 11.38 16.47 28.50
CA HIS A 380 11.52 17.94 28.48
C HIS A 380 12.57 18.47 27.47
N VAL A 381 12.76 17.76 26.35
CA VAL A 381 13.69 18.15 25.26
C VAL A 381 13.12 19.35 24.48
N LEU A 382 11.81 19.37 24.28
CA LEU A 382 11.10 20.43 23.56
C LEU A 382 10.25 21.27 24.53
N PRO A 383 10.26 22.61 24.39
CA PRO A 383 9.28 23.47 25.05
C PRO A 383 7.85 23.07 24.60
N LYS A 384 6.88 23.10 25.53
CA LYS A 384 5.49 22.71 25.27
C LYS A 384 4.92 23.39 24.02
N ALA A 385 5.17 24.70 23.86
CA ALA A 385 4.68 25.47 22.71
C ALA A 385 5.25 24.96 21.37
N VAL A 386 6.51 24.51 21.34
CA VAL A 386 7.14 23.93 20.14
C VAL A 386 6.55 22.54 19.88
N ASN A 387 6.43 21.72 20.92
CA ASN A 387 5.85 20.38 20.80
C ASN A 387 4.42 20.42 20.22
N ASP A 388 3.56 21.31 20.74
CA ASP A 388 2.18 21.47 20.26
C ASP A 388 2.14 21.94 18.80
N ARG A 389 3.00 22.88 18.38
CA ARG A 389 3.10 23.36 16.99
C ARG A 389 3.57 22.25 16.05
N ILE A 390 4.63 21.54 16.41
CA ILE A 390 5.18 20.47 15.55
C ILE A 390 4.20 19.30 15.45
N SER A 391 3.46 18.97 16.50
CA SER A 391 2.39 17.96 16.46
C SER A 391 1.33 18.30 15.40
N LEU A 392 0.89 19.58 15.35
CA LEU A 392 -0.04 20.04 14.32
C LEU A 392 0.57 20.00 12.91
N VAL A 393 1.84 20.37 12.76
CA VAL A 393 2.55 20.31 11.46
C VAL A 393 2.65 18.87 10.96
N VAL A 394 2.99 17.91 11.82
CA VAL A 394 3.03 16.48 11.48
C VAL A 394 1.66 16.03 10.98
N ALA A 395 0.60 16.26 11.77
CA ALA A 395 -0.77 15.87 11.40
C ALA A 395 -1.21 16.48 10.07
N LEU A 396 -1.06 17.78 9.90
CA LEU A 396 -1.46 18.47 8.67
C LEU A 396 -0.66 18.02 7.46
N SER A 397 0.63 17.74 7.61
CA SER A 397 1.45 17.23 6.50
C SER A 397 0.99 15.84 6.04
N MET A 398 0.54 14.97 6.97
CA MET A 398 -0.04 13.67 6.65
C MET A 398 -1.38 13.82 5.92
N VAL A 399 -2.26 14.72 6.38
CA VAL A 399 -3.56 15.02 5.73
C VAL A 399 -3.37 15.55 4.31
N LEU A 400 -2.32 16.32 4.06
CA LEU A 400 -2.03 16.89 2.73
C LEU A 400 -1.41 15.87 1.76
N THR A 401 -0.94 14.72 2.22
CA THR A 401 -0.27 13.72 1.38
C THR A 401 -1.10 13.25 0.18
N PRO A 402 -2.38 12.90 0.30
CA PRO A 402 -3.20 12.52 -0.86
C PRO A 402 -3.31 13.62 -1.91
N LEU A 403 -3.30 14.89 -1.49
CA LEU A 403 -3.29 16.02 -2.43
C LEU A 403 -1.99 16.08 -3.24
N LEU A 404 -0.86 15.70 -2.65
CA LEU A 404 0.41 15.60 -3.37
C LEU A 404 0.38 14.48 -4.42
N PHE A 405 -0.28 13.36 -4.14
CA PHE A 405 -0.49 12.30 -5.13
C PHE A 405 -1.45 12.72 -6.25
N ILE A 406 -2.52 13.46 -5.91
CA ILE A 406 -3.43 14.04 -6.92
C ILE A 406 -2.67 15.05 -7.80
N LEU A 407 -1.80 15.87 -7.21
CA LEU A 407 -0.94 16.79 -7.95
C LEU A 407 0.00 16.02 -8.90
N TYR A 408 0.59 14.92 -8.43
CA TYR A 408 1.41 14.05 -9.26
C TYR A 408 0.62 13.51 -10.46
N ASP A 409 -0.55 12.89 -10.23
CA ASP A 409 -1.35 12.25 -11.27
C ASP A 409 -1.93 13.26 -12.28
N LYS A 410 -2.42 14.42 -11.79
CA LYS A 410 -3.11 15.39 -12.67
C LYS A 410 -2.19 16.40 -13.35
N VAL A 411 -1.00 16.65 -12.80
CA VAL A 411 -0.11 17.70 -13.30
C VAL A 411 1.18 17.13 -13.89
N PHE A 412 1.82 16.17 -13.21
CA PHE A 412 3.14 15.71 -13.65
C PHE A 412 3.06 14.54 -14.63
N VAL A 413 2.13 13.61 -14.44
CA VAL A 413 1.95 12.47 -15.36
C VAL A 413 1.50 12.96 -16.76
N PRO A 414 0.44 13.77 -16.91
CA PRO A 414 0.04 14.24 -18.23
C PRO A 414 1.11 15.08 -18.94
N ARG A 415 1.80 15.97 -18.20
CA ARG A 415 2.89 16.78 -18.76
C ARG A 415 4.09 15.95 -19.21
N SER A 416 4.37 14.85 -18.53
CA SER A 416 5.45 13.95 -18.93
C SER A 416 5.10 13.21 -20.21
N ILE A 417 3.85 12.75 -20.35
CA ILE A 417 3.36 12.09 -21.56
C ILE A 417 3.37 13.08 -22.75
N VAL A 418 2.96 14.32 -22.51
CA VAL A 418 2.97 15.37 -23.57
C VAL A 418 4.42 15.70 -23.97
N ALA A 419 5.33 15.87 -23.01
CA ALA A 419 6.73 16.17 -23.31
C ALA A 419 7.44 15.01 -24.04
N GLU A 420 7.16 13.76 -23.68
CA GLU A 420 7.70 12.58 -24.35
C GLU A 420 7.15 12.43 -25.78
N ASN A 421 5.88 12.83 -25.98
CA ASN A 421 5.24 12.86 -27.29
C ASN A 421 5.67 14.09 -28.14
N GLU A 422 6.11 15.20 -27.53
CA GLU A 422 6.65 16.38 -28.22
C GLU A 422 8.12 16.19 -28.62
N GLU A 423 8.89 15.36 -27.88
CA GLU A 423 10.30 15.09 -28.20
C GLU A 423 10.48 14.08 -29.34
N ARG A 424 9.44 13.30 -29.68
CA ARG A 424 9.50 12.33 -30.77
C ARG A 424 8.33 12.54 -31.74
N GLU A 425 8.67 12.94 -32.95
CA GLU A 425 7.71 12.98 -34.06
C GLU A 425 7.22 11.56 -34.38
N GLN A 426 5.96 11.43 -34.81
CA GLN A 426 5.42 10.16 -35.27
C GLN A 426 6.18 9.69 -36.49
N ASP A 427 6.45 8.38 -36.55
CA ASP A 427 7.13 7.81 -37.70
C ASP A 427 6.24 7.95 -38.95
N GLU A 428 6.82 8.42 -40.07
CA GLU A 428 6.12 8.43 -41.35
C GLU A 428 6.01 6.98 -41.89
N ILE A 429 4.79 6.57 -42.17
CA ILE A 429 4.49 5.21 -42.62
C ILE A 429 4.19 5.24 -44.11
N HIS A 430 5.14 4.75 -44.91
CA HIS A 430 4.99 4.66 -46.37
C HIS A 430 4.65 3.28 -46.87
N GLU A 431 4.55 2.30 -45.96
CA GLU A 431 4.27 0.90 -46.32
C GLU A 431 2.77 0.64 -46.43
N GLU A 432 2.38 -0.06 -47.48
CA GLU A 432 1.00 -0.49 -47.72
C GLU A 432 0.90 -2.00 -47.54
N ASN A 433 1.05 -2.47 -46.31
CA ASN A 433 0.97 -3.89 -45.98
C ASN A 433 -0.50 -4.34 -45.85
N PRO A 434 -0.81 -5.61 -46.23
CA PRO A 434 -2.18 -6.14 -46.17
C PRO A 434 -2.75 -6.25 -44.77
N VAL A 435 -1.91 -6.29 -43.74
CA VAL A 435 -2.34 -6.39 -42.35
C VAL A 435 -1.74 -5.25 -41.53
N ILE A 436 -2.60 -4.55 -40.80
CA ILE A 436 -2.22 -3.48 -39.87
C ILE A 436 -2.50 -3.95 -38.45
N VAL A 437 -1.51 -3.86 -37.57
CA VAL A 437 -1.59 -4.25 -36.16
C VAL A 437 -1.39 -3.04 -35.26
N LEU A 438 -2.41 -2.65 -34.52
CA LEU A 438 -2.38 -1.57 -33.56
C LEU A 438 -2.12 -2.13 -32.15
N GLY A 439 -0.93 -1.89 -31.63
CA GLY A 439 -0.41 -2.40 -30.37
C GLY A 439 0.46 -3.66 -30.52
N HIS A 440 1.72 -3.59 -30.07
CA HIS A 440 2.65 -4.73 -30.07
C HIS A 440 2.92 -5.25 -28.64
N GLY A 441 1.87 -5.20 -27.81
CA GLY A 441 1.89 -5.78 -26.47
C GLY A 441 1.86 -7.31 -26.48
N ARG A 442 1.66 -7.93 -25.29
CA ARG A 442 1.68 -9.40 -25.08
C ARG A 442 0.81 -10.19 -26.07
N PHE A 443 -0.32 -9.65 -26.47
CA PHE A 443 -1.26 -10.30 -27.41
C PHE A 443 -0.85 -10.03 -28.86
N GLY A 444 -0.63 -8.75 -29.22
CA GLY A 444 -0.30 -8.33 -30.59
C GLY A 444 1.00 -8.94 -31.12
N GLN A 445 2.02 -9.09 -30.27
CA GLN A 445 3.29 -9.73 -30.65
C GLN A 445 3.11 -11.16 -31.17
N HIS A 446 2.23 -11.97 -30.55
CA HIS A 446 1.98 -13.35 -30.98
C HIS A 446 1.27 -13.41 -32.32
N ILE A 447 0.28 -12.52 -32.52
CA ILE A 447 -0.41 -12.43 -33.83
C ILE A 447 0.56 -12.00 -34.92
N ASN A 448 1.33 -10.94 -34.64
CA ASN A 448 2.32 -10.44 -35.59
C ASN A 448 3.37 -11.51 -35.94
N SER A 449 3.94 -12.19 -34.94
CA SER A 449 4.92 -13.25 -35.15
C SER A 449 4.35 -14.42 -35.99
N MET A 450 3.11 -14.82 -35.73
CA MET A 450 2.46 -15.88 -36.50
C MET A 450 2.26 -15.48 -37.96
N LEU A 451 1.75 -14.27 -38.21
CA LEU A 451 1.52 -13.76 -39.55
C LEU A 451 2.81 -13.60 -40.34
N THR A 452 3.84 -13.01 -39.74
CA THR A 452 5.14 -12.83 -40.39
C THR A 452 5.88 -14.13 -40.63
N SER A 453 5.77 -15.12 -39.72
CA SER A 453 6.32 -16.46 -39.92
C SER A 453 5.61 -17.21 -41.06
N CYS A 454 4.34 -16.90 -41.34
CA CYS A 454 3.62 -17.41 -42.49
C CYS A 454 3.85 -16.62 -43.81
N GLY A 455 4.77 -15.62 -43.78
CA GLY A 455 5.14 -14.83 -44.96
C GLY A 455 4.24 -13.64 -45.27
N TYR A 456 3.35 -13.27 -44.35
CA TYR A 456 2.52 -12.06 -44.52
C TYR A 456 3.29 -10.83 -44.00
N HIS A 457 3.24 -9.75 -44.79
CA HIS A 457 3.79 -8.46 -44.37
C HIS A 457 2.76 -7.72 -43.51
N THR A 458 3.25 -7.13 -42.43
CA THR A 458 2.43 -6.41 -41.44
C THR A 458 2.98 -5.00 -41.19
N THR A 459 2.10 -4.02 -41.01
CA THR A 459 2.45 -2.70 -40.46
C THR A 459 2.06 -2.68 -38.99
N VAL A 460 3.02 -2.58 -38.10
CA VAL A 460 2.82 -2.62 -36.65
C VAL A 460 3.04 -1.25 -36.06
N ILE A 461 2.10 -0.77 -35.25
CA ILE A 461 2.15 0.55 -34.61
C ILE A 461 2.01 0.38 -33.11
N ASP A 462 2.90 1.02 -32.34
CA ASP A 462 2.85 1.06 -30.88
C ASP A 462 3.19 2.46 -30.37
N ASN A 463 2.60 2.85 -29.25
CA ASN A 463 2.83 4.15 -28.65
C ASN A 463 3.93 4.16 -27.55
N HIS A 464 4.62 3.03 -27.33
CA HIS A 464 5.72 2.92 -26.38
C HIS A 464 7.05 3.01 -27.10
N ALA A 465 7.68 4.19 -27.07
CA ALA A 465 8.94 4.47 -27.75
C ALA A 465 10.07 3.48 -27.41
N GLU A 466 10.26 3.15 -26.12
CA GLU A 466 11.26 2.17 -25.68
C GLU A 466 11.00 0.76 -26.25
N MET A 467 9.73 0.37 -26.39
CA MET A 467 9.36 -0.91 -27.00
C MET A 467 9.70 -0.93 -28.49
N VAL A 468 9.37 0.12 -29.21
CA VAL A 468 9.66 0.26 -30.65
C VAL A 468 11.16 0.19 -30.89
N GLU A 469 11.98 0.90 -30.12
CA GLU A 469 13.45 0.84 -30.20
C GLU A 469 14.02 -0.54 -29.83
N GLY A 470 13.44 -1.17 -28.80
CA GLY A 470 13.84 -2.52 -28.38
C GLY A 470 13.58 -3.56 -29.47
N LEU A 471 12.41 -3.48 -30.12
CA LEU A 471 12.01 -4.38 -31.21
C LEU A 471 12.88 -4.18 -32.46
N ALA A 472 13.24 -2.94 -32.79
CA ALA A 472 14.15 -2.65 -33.89
C ALA A 472 15.53 -3.33 -33.71
N LYS A 473 16.05 -3.44 -32.47
CA LYS A 473 17.32 -4.12 -32.17
C LYS A 473 17.29 -5.63 -32.45
N ILE A 474 16.12 -6.24 -32.42
CA ILE A 474 15.92 -7.66 -32.72
C ILE A 474 15.34 -7.89 -34.12
N GLY A 475 15.32 -6.85 -34.97
CA GLY A 475 14.91 -6.95 -36.36
C GLY A 475 13.41 -6.91 -36.61
N ILE A 476 12.59 -6.58 -35.62
CA ILE A 476 11.13 -6.42 -35.76
C ILE A 476 10.81 -4.96 -36.04
N LYS A 477 10.35 -4.67 -37.25
CA LYS A 477 9.98 -3.32 -37.67
C LYS A 477 8.64 -2.93 -37.06
N THR A 478 8.65 -1.91 -36.23
CA THR A 478 7.48 -1.35 -35.56
C THR A 478 7.55 0.15 -35.66
N TYR A 479 6.45 0.81 -35.95
CA TYR A 479 6.37 2.25 -36.06
C TYR A 479 5.87 2.87 -34.76
N TYR A 480 6.47 3.99 -34.38
CA TYR A 480 6.02 4.76 -33.24
C TYR A 480 4.83 5.65 -33.61
N GLY A 481 3.71 5.51 -32.89
CA GLY A 481 2.54 6.34 -33.10
C GLY A 481 1.38 6.03 -32.15
N ASP A 482 0.57 7.04 -31.85
CA ASP A 482 -0.67 6.86 -31.08
C ASP A 482 -1.85 6.58 -32.04
N ALA A 483 -2.24 5.31 -32.11
CA ALA A 483 -3.33 4.85 -32.96
C ALA A 483 -4.71 5.45 -32.59
N SER A 484 -4.85 6.16 -31.47
CA SER A 484 -6.09 6.89 -31.13
C SER A 484 -6.24 8.23 -31.89
N ARG A 485 -5.20 8.67 -32.62
CA ARG A 485 -5.25 9.89 -33.42
C ARG A 485 -5.81 9.61 -34.82
N PRO A 486 -6.90 10.28 -35.25
CA PRO A 486 -7.51 10.09 -36.57
C PRO A 486 -6.55 10.36 -37.73
N GLU A 487 -5.62 11.32 -37.57
CA GLU A 487 -4.63 11.68 -38.59
C GLU A 487 -3.71 10.50 -38.92
N LEU A 488 -3.25 9.78 -37.88
CA LEU A 488 -2.43 8.58 -38.07
C LEU A 488 -3.24 7.48 -38.75
N LEU A 489 -4.47 7.23 -38.30
CA LEU A 489 -5.35 6.22 -38.92
C LEU A 489 -5.60 6.50 -40.40
N GLY A 490 -5.65 7.77 -40.82
CA GLY A 490 -5.78 8.14 -42.22
C GLY A 490 -4.54 7.88 -43.08
N SER A 491 -3.34 7.91 -42.47
CA SER A 491 -2.06 7.78 -43.20
C SER A 491 -1.49 6.38 -43.31
N ILE A 492 -1.97 5.41 -42.46
CA ILE A 492 -1.39 4.06 -42.36
C ILE A 492 -1.88 3.05 -43.43
N GLY A 493 -2.59 3.52 -44.45
CA GLY A 493 -3.01 2.66 -45.56
C GLY A 493 -4.24 1.80 -45.29
N LEU A 494 -5.13 2.15 -44.33
CA LEU A 494 -6.37 1.39 -44.02
C LEU A 494 -7.26 1.13 -45.21
N GLY A 495 -7.30 2.02 -46.20
CA GLY A 495 -8.11 1.85 -47.42
C GLY A 495 -7.69 0.70 -48.33
N ARG A 496 -6.46 0.20 -48.19
CA ARG A 496 -5.90 -0.91 -48.96
C ARG A 496 -5.63 -2.16 -48.13
N ALA A 497 -5.73 -2.04 -46.81
CA ALA A 497 -5.53 -3.14 -45.89
C ALA A 497 -6.63 -4.20 -46.05
N LYS A 498 -6.27 -5.46 -45.91
CA LYS A 498 -7.19 -6.62 -45.90
C LYS A 498 -7.68 -6.96 -44.49
N LEU A 499 -6.94 -6.55 -43.46
CA LEU A 499 -7.28 -6.82 -42.08
C LEU A 499 -6.67 -5.75 -41.17
N LEU A 500 -7.48 -5.24 -40.27
CA LEU A 500 -7.03 -4.46 -39.12
C LEU A 500 -7.11 -5.30 -37.84
N VAL A 501 -6.02 -5.30 -37.06
CA VAL A 501 -5.91 -6.00 -35.78
C VAL A 501 -5.72 -4.97 -34.67
N VAL A 502 -6.70 -4.83 -33.78
CA VAL A 502 -6.66 -3.88 -32.66
C VAL A 502 -6.38 -4.63 -31.36
N THR A 503 -5.19 -4.41 -30.76
CA THR A 503 -4.72 -5.15 -29.59
C THR A 503 -4.26 -4.24 -28.44
N LEU A 504 -4.75 -3.01 -28.40
CA LEU A 504 -4.42 -2.03 -27.37
C LEU A 504 -4.87 -2.47 -25.98
N GLY A 505 -4.17 -2.01 -24.93
CA GLY A 505 -4.49 -2.31 -23.53
C GLY A 505 -5.68 -1.52 -22.98
N ASP A 506 -5.95 -0.35 -23.52
CA ASP A 506 -7.02 0.55 -23.10
C ASP A 506 -8.33 0.17 -23.80
N LYS A 507 -9.36 -0.22 -23.01
CA LYS A 507 -10.66 -0.63 -23.51
C LYS A 507 -11.36 0.47 -24.31
N LYS A 508 -11.38 1.68 -23.74
CA LYS A 508 -12.08 2.83 -24.32
C LYS A 508 -11.48 3.22 -25.66
N LYS A 509 -10.15 3.36 -25.71
CA LYS A 509 -9.43 3.67 -26.95
C LYS A 509 -9.64 2.60 -28.02
N SER A 510 -9.62 1.32 -27.63
CA SER A 510 -9.89 0.20 -28.57
C SER A 510 -11.27 0.31 -29.20
N THR A 511 -12.31 0.56 -28.39
CA THR A 511 -13.69 0.72 -28.87
C THR A 511 -13.83 1.94 -29.78
N GLU A 512 -13.28 3.11 -29.39
CA GLU A 512 -13.29 4.35 -30.18
C GLU A 512 -12.62 4.17 -31.54
N ILE A 513 -11.48 3.46 -31.59
CA ILE A 513 -10.78 3.15 -32.85
C ILE A 513 -11.64 2.25 -33.75
N VAL A 514 -12.25 1.21 -33.19
CA VAL A 514 -13.11 0.30 -33.96
C VAL A 514 -14.31 1.06 -34.53
N GLU A 515 -14.98 1.90 -33.74
CA GLU A 515 -16.07 2.75 -34.21
C GLU A 515 -15.64 3.72 -35.33
N TYR A 516 -14.49 4.38 -35.14
CA TYR A 516 -13.93 5.30 -36.14
C TYR A 516 -13.65 4.57 -37.45
N VAL A 517 -12.95 3.44 -37.39
CA VAL A 517 -12.58 2.66 -38.58
C VAL A 517 -13.83 2.07 -39.26
N ARG A 518 -14.79 1.57 -38.51
CA ARG A 518 -16.04 1.05 -39.08
C ARG A 518 -16.82 2.14 -39.82
N ARG A 519 -16.84 3.36 -39.31
CA ARG A 519 -17.52 4.49 -39.93
C ARG A 519 -16.84 4.95 -41.23
N HIS A 520 -15.51 4.96 -41.29
CA HIS A 520 -14.76 5.50 -42.44
C HIS A 520 -14.37 4.41 -43.45
N TYR A 521 -14.20 3.18 -42.98
CA TYR A 521 -13.80 2.01 -43.78
C TYR A 521 -14.79 0.82 -43.58
N PRO A 522 -16.03 0.94 -44.06
CA PRO A 522 -17.11 -0.03 -43.74
C PRO A 522 -16.83 -1.47 -44.15
N LYS A 523 -16.01 -1.67 -45.18
CA LYS A 523 -15.69 -3.00 -45.72
C LYS A 523 -14.43 -3.64 -45.13
N LEU A 524 -13.65 -2.92 -44.33
CA LEU A 524 -12.43 -3.47 -43.77
C LEU A 524 -12.73 -4.45 -42.63
N PRO A 525 -12.26 -5.70 -42.74
CA PRO A 525 -12.34 -6.62 -41.61
C PRO A 525 -11.55 -6.14 -40.41
N ILE A 526 -12.19 -6.11 -39.23
CA ILE A 526 -11.61 -5.66 -37.99
C ILE A 526 -11.59 -6.81 -37.00
N MET A 527 -10.41 -7.22 -36.55
CA MET A 527 -10.21 -8.12 -35.41
C MET A 527 -9.79 -7.32 -34.21
N ALA A 528 -10.50 -7.46 -33.09
CA ALA A 528 -10.22 -6.71 -31.87
C ALA A 528 -10.03 -7.65 -30.68
N ARG A 529 -9.04 -7.32 -29.84
CA ARG A 529 -8.80 -7.96 -28.56
C ARG A 529 -9.73 -7.38 -27.50
N ALA A 530 -10.53 -8.23 -26.89
CA ALA A 530 -11.34 -7.89 -25.73
C ALA A 530 -10.62 -8.24 -24.42
N TYR A 531 -10.59 -7.31 -23.48
CA TYR A 531 -10.01 -7.52 -22.15
C TYR A 531 -10.88 -8.46 -21.30
N ASP A 532 -12.20 -8.26 -21.34
CA ASP A 532 -13.19 -9.05 -20.62
C ASP A 532 -14.46 -9.21 -21.48
N ARG A 533 -15.46 -9.87 -20.91
CA ARG A 533 -16.73 -10.16 -21.61
C ARG A 533 -17.51 -8.89 -21.97
N MET A 534 -17.53 -7.89 -21.09
CA MET A 534 -18.23 -6.63 -21.33
C MET A 534 -17.58 -5.87 -22.48
N HIS A 535 -16.28 -5.76 -22.47
CA HIS A 535 -15.54 -5.13 -23.57
C HIS A 535 -15.72 -5.88 -24.90
N ALA A 536 -15.97 -7.20 -24.87
CA ALA A 536 -16.30 -7.93 -26.07
C ALA A 536 -17.65 -7.48 -26.68
N TYR A 537 -18.64 -7.20 -25.84
CA TYR A 537 -19.94 -6.65 -26.31
C TYR A 537 -19.77 -5.22 -26.85
N ASP A 538 -19.02 -4.37 -26.16
CA ASP A 538 -18.73 -3.01 -26.64
C ASP A 538 -18.06 -3.02 -28.02
N LEU A 539 -17.05 -3.87 -28.20
CA LEU A 539 -16.33 -4.00 -29.48
C LEU A 539 -17.22 -4.56 -30.60
N HIS A 540 -18.11 -5.52 -30.29
CA HIS A 540 -19.07 -6.05 -31.25
C HIS A 540 -20.06 -4.96 -31.68
N HIS A 541 -20.58 -4.20 -30.70
CA HIS A 541 -21.49 -3.07 -30.96
C HIS A 541 -20.80 -1.95 -31.77
N ALA A 542 -19.51 -1.71 -31.51
CA ALA A 542 -18.68 -0.78 -32.28
C ALA A 542 -18.42 -1.23 -33.74
N GLY A 543 -18.72 -2.48 -34.06
CA GLY A 543 -18.64 -3.04 -35.41
C GLY A 543 -17.37 -3.85 -35.70
N ALA A 544 -16.71 -4.42 -34.71
CA ALA A 544 -15.64 -5.41 -34.92
C ALA A 544 -16.22 -6.70 -35.53
N ASN A 545 -15.54 -7.25 -36.53
CA ASN A 545 -15.97 -8.53 -37.17
C ASN A 545 -15.57 -9.75 -36.31
N TYR A 546 -14.39 -9.67 -35.70
CA TYR A 546 -13.84 -10.74 -34.88
C TYR A 546 -13.40 -10.16 -33.53
N VAL A 547 -13.98 -10.68 -32.47
CA VAL A 547 -13.65 -10.27 -31.11
C VAL A 547 -13.05 -11.44 -30.34
N ILE A 548 -11.79 -11.31 -29.94
CA ILE A 548 -11.05 -12.37 -29.25
C ILE A 548 -10.83 -11.93 -27.79
N ARG A 549 -11.38 -12.70 -26.84
CA ARG A 549 -11.13 -12.46 -25.41
C ARG A 549 -9.75 -12.98 -25.02
N GLU A 550 -8.89 -12.10 -24.47
CA GLU A 550 -7.45 -12.33 -24.26
C GLU A 550 -7.11 -13.63 -23.53
N ILE A 551 -7.87 -13.98 -22.48
CA ILE A 551 -7.48 -15.07 -21.56
C ILE A 551 -8.30 -16.34 -21.74
N VAL A 552 -9.37 -16.34 -22.55
CA VAL A 552 -10.34 -17.45 -22.59
C VAL A 552 -9.71 -18.75 -23.04
N ASP A 553 -8.96 -18.75 -24.15
CA ASP A 553 -8.36 -19.97 -24.68
C ASP A 553 -7.32 -20.58 -23.72
N SER A 554 -6.52 -19.73 -23.10
CA SER A 554 -5.55 -20.17 -22.07
C SER A 554 -6.24 -20.67 -20.79
N ALA A 555 -7.34 -20.04 -20.38
CA ALA A 555 -8.13 -20.48 -19.23
C ALA A 555 -8.84 -21.82 -19.50
N MET A 556 -9.38 -22.03 -20.71
CA MET A 556 -9.95 -23.32 -21.11
C MET A 556 -8.91 -24.44 -21.08
N ARG A 557 -7.70 -24.18 -21.54
CA ARG A 557 -6.59 -25.13 -21.42
C ARG A 557 -6.25 -25.42 -19.96
N GLY A 558 -6.24 -24.38 -19.10
CA GLY A 558 -6.03 -24.52 -17.65
C GLY A 558 -7.13 -25.36 -17.00
N GLY A 559 -8.39 -25.09 -17.32
CA GLY A 559 -9.56 -25.84 -16.84
C GLY A 559 -9.49 -27.32 -17.22
N ARG A 560 -9.11 -27.63 -18.46
CA ARG A 560 -8.91 -29.02 -18.91
C ARG A 560 -7.84 -29.73 -18.07
N ILE A 561 -6.67 -29.11 -17.85
CA ILE A 561 -5.60 -29.69 -17.02
C ILE A 561 -6.10 -29.90 -15.59
N ALA A 562 -6.88 -28.97 -15.04
CA ALA A 562 -7.46 -29.12 -13.71
C ALA A 562 -8.40 -30.34 -13.64
N LEU A 563 -9.29 -30.54 -14.63
CA LEU A 563 -10.17 -31.71 -14.71
C LEU A 563 -9.39 -33.03 -14.77
N GLU A 564 -8.31 -33.09 -15.54
CA GLU A 564 -7.40 -34.25 -15.60
C GLU A 564 -6.76 -34.54 -14.21
N LYS A 565 -6.36 -33.51 -13.49
CA LYS A 565 -5.80 -33.65 -12.12
C LYS A 565 -6.84 -34.02 -11.08
N MET A 566 -8.11 -33.72 -11.32
CA MET A 566 -9.24 -34.16 -10.48
C MET A 566 -9.70 -35.59 -10.79
N GLY A 567 -9.04 -36.30 -11.73
CA GLY A 567 -9.24 -37.72 -11.98
C GLY A 567 -10.00 -38.09 -13.27
N LEU A 568 -10.32 -37.11 -14.14
CA LEU A 568 -10.91 -37.39 -15.43
C LEU A 568 -9.85 -37.87 -16.44
N SER A 569 -10.28 -38.73 -17.39
CA SER A 569 -9.37 -39.09 -18.49
C SER A 569 -9.08 -37.87 -19.39
N PRO A 570 -7.93 -37.85 -20.10
CA PRO A 570 -7.60 -36.77 -21.02
C PRO A 570 -8.67 -36.57 -22.13
N GLU A 571 -9.32 -37.64 -22.59
CA GLU A 571 -10.39 -37.59 -23.56
C GLU A 571 -11.64 -36.91 -22.99
N GLN A 572 -12.09 -37.34 -21.81
CA GLN A 572 -13.24 -36.75 -21.12
C GLN A 572 -13.02 -35.28 -20.80
N ALA A 573 -11.85 -34.94 -20.28
CA ALA A 573 -11.49 -33.54 -19.96
C ALA A 573 -11.49 -32.65 -21.22
N ARG A 574 -11.05 -33.21 -22.36
CA ARG A 574 -11.06 -32.51 -23.66
C ARG A 574 -12.49 -32.29 -24.16
N GLU A 575 -13.35 -33.32 -24.12
CA GLU A 575 -14.75 -33.22 -24.53
C GLU A 575 -15.51 -32.18 -23.70
N LEU A 576 -15.42 -32.27 -22.38
CA LEU A 576 -16.05 -31.31 -21.47
C LEU A 576 -15.55 -29.86 -21.70
N SER A 577 -14.24 -29.69 -21.93
CA SER A 577 -13.68 -28.37 -22.22
C SER A 577 -14.17 -27.81 -23.57
N LYS A 578 -14.29 -28.65 -24.62
CA LYS A 578 -14.86 -28.24 -25.90
C LYS A 578 -16.33 -27.86 -25.76
N PHE A 579 -17.11 -28.69 -25.09
CA PHE A 579 -18.52 -28.42 -24.83
C PHE A 579 -18.71 -27.11 -24.05
N TYR A 580 -17.95 -26.91 -22.97
CA TYR A 580 -18.02 -25.67 -22.20
C TYR A 580 -17.66 -24.45 -23.05
N ALA A 581 -16.63 -24.54 -23.90
CA ALA A 581 -16.23 -23.45 -24.79
C ALA A 581 -17.33 -23.12 -25.84
N ALA A 582 -18.07 -24.12 -26.33
CA ALA A 582 -19.19 -23.90 -27.20
C ALA A 582 -20.36 -23.21 -26.47
N ARG A 583 -20.67 -23.65 -25.25
CA ARG A 583 -21.71 -23.03 -24.41
C ARG A 583 -21.35 -21.60 -23.99
N ASP A 584 -20.11 -21.32 -23.72
CA ASP A 584 -19.64 -19.97 -23.38
C ASP A 584 -19.78 -19.00 -24.59
N ARG A 585 -19.55 -19.48 -25.81
CA ARG A 585 -19.85 -18.72 -27.04
C ARG A 585 -21.34 -18.45 -27.18
N TYR A 586 -22.17 -19.50 -27.11
CA TYR A 586 -23.61 -19.38 -27.14
C TYR A 586 -24.18 -18.38 -26.13
N LEU A 587 -23.69 -18.44 -24.88
CA LEU A 587 -24.06 -17.45 -23.86
C LEU A 587 -23.64 -16.04 -24.29
N SER A 588 -22.44 -15.89 -24.86
CA SER A 588 -21.95 -14.58 -25.30
C SER A 588 -22.84 -13.99 -26.42
N ASP A 589 -23.27 -14.80 -27.35
CA ASP A 589 -24.14 -14.37 -28.45
C ASP A 589 -25.54 -13.97 -27.93
N ARG A 590 -26.17 -14.84 -27.12
CA ARG A 590 -27.47 -14.52 -26.50
C ARG A 590 -27.46 -13.26 -25.65
N VAL A 591 -26.35 -13.00 -24.93
CA VAL A 591 -26.20 -11.78 -24.11
C VAL A 591 -25.95 -10.56 -24.99
N ALA A 592 -25.22 -10.70 -26.11
CA ALA A 592 -24.99 -9.61 -27.06
C ALA A 592 -26.31 -9.02 -27.59
N ASP A 593 -27.33 -9.88 -27.84
CA ASP A 593 -28.64 -9.46 -28.33
C ASP A 593 -29.46 -8.61 -27.34
N VAL A 594 -29.21 -8.77 -26.04
CA VAL A 594 -29.89 -8.04 -24.94
C VAL A 594 -29.03 -7.01 -24.26
N TYR A 595 -27.79 -6.86 -24.73
CA TYR A 595 -26.83 -5.92 -24.15
C TYR A 595 -27.16 -4.47 -24.54
N ASP A 596 -27.20 -3.57 -23.53
CA ASP A 596 -27.31 -2.14 -23.73
C ASP A 596 -26.15 -1.44 -22.96
N PRO A 597 -25.25 -0.74 -23.67
CA PRO A 597 -24.11 -0.07 -23.05
C PRO A 597 -24.50 1.05 -22.06
N ASN A 598 -25.75 1.55 -22.11
CA ASN A 598 -26.22 2.60 -21.23
C ASN A 598 -26.80 2.07 -19.91
N ILE A 599 -27.04 0.75 -19.78
CA ILE A 599 -27.60 0.14 -18.58
C ILE A 599 -26.47 -0.55 -17.79
N PRO A 600 -26.30 -0.22 -16.50
CA PRO A 600 -25.31 -0.92 -15.65
C PRO A 600 -25.55 -2.43 -15.65
N LEU A 601 -24.49 -3.23 -15.66
CA LEU A 601 -24.49 -4.69 -15.78
C LEU A 601 -25.55 -5.40 -14.92
N PHE A 602 -25.61 -5.06 -13.64
CA PHE A 602 -26.54 -5.68 -12.68
C PHE A 602 -27.93 -5.02 -12.63
N ALA A 603 -28.18 -4.02 -13.47
CA ALA A 603 -29.49 -3.37 -13.61
C ALA A 603 -30.24 -3.85 -14.87
N ASN A 604 -29.58 -4.59 -15.78
CA ASN A 604 -30.22 -5.17 -16.96
C ASN A 604 -30.86 -6.52 -16.62
N GLU A 605 -32.15 -6.51 -16.28
CA GLU A 605 -32.89 -7.70 -15.85
C GLU A 605 -32.91 -8.79 -16.92
N LYS A 606 -33.09 -8.43 -18.22
CA LYS A 606 -33.07 -9.38 -19.32
C LYS A 606 -31.74 -10.11 -19.45
N MET A 607 -30.66 -9.38 -19.28
CA MET A 607 -29.34 -9.95 -19.34
C MET A 607 -29.08 -10.91 -18.16
N ILE A 608 -29.54 -10.56 -16.95
CA ILE A 608 -29.44 -11.42 -15.76
C ILE A 608 -30.23 -12.71 -15.95
N GLU A 609 -31.41 -12.64 -16.55
CA GLU A 609 -32.27 -13.79 -16.85
C GLU A 609 -31.58 -14.74 -17.81
N VAL A 610 -31.09 -14.23 -18.95
CA VAL A 610 -30.34 -15.01 -19.96
C VAL A 610 -29.11 -15.69 -19.34
N PHE A 611 -28.39 -15.00 -18.47
CA PHE A 611 -27.25 -15.58 -17.75
C PHE A 611 -27.65 -16.74 -16.85
N LYS A 612 -28.70 -16.58 -16.05
CA LYS A 612 -29.16 -17.61 -15.10
C LYS A 612 -29.69 -18.86 -15.82
N GLU A 613 -30.49 -18.67 -16.87
CA GLU A 613 -31.00 -19.77 -17.69
C GLU A 613 -29.86 -20.58 -18.32
N THR A 614 -29.01 -19.89 -19.07
CA THR A 614 -27.93 -20.54 -19.82
C THR A 614 -26.89 -21.20 -18.90
N ASP A 615 -26.57 -20.59 -17.75
CA ASP A 615 -25.64 -21.18 -16.76
C ASP A 615 -26.23 -22.45 -16.13
N THR A 616 -27.54 -22.44 -15.82
CA THR A 616 -28.24 -23.61 -15.27
C THR A 616 -28.31 -24.75 -16.28
N GLU A 617 -28.66 -24.46 -17.52
CA GLU A 617 -28.64 -25.43 -18.62
C GLU A 617 -27.25 -26.03 -18.83
N THR A 618 -26.23 -25.17 -18.90
CA THR A 618 -24.84 -25.60 -19.10
C THR A 618 -24.36 -26.52 -17.97
N LYS A 619 -24.68 -26.22 -16.71
CA LYS A 619 -24.36 -27.10 -15.59
C LYS A 619 -25.04 -28.45 -15.67
N ASN A 620 -26.33 -28.48 -16.01
CA ASN A 620 -27.10 -29.73 -16.15
C ASN A 620 -26.53 -30.59 -17.25
N MET A 621 -26.24 -30.01 -18.42
CA MET A 621 -25.66 -30.71 -19.57
C MET A 621 -24.25 -31.25 -19.26
N LEU A 622 -23.38 -30.47 -18.60
CA LEU A 622 -22.06 -30.94 -18.20
C LEU A 622 -22.12 -32.09 -17.20
N GLN A 623 -23.08 -32.06 -16.28
CA GLN A 623 -23.30 -33.17 -15.33
C GLN A 623 -23.84 -34.43 -16.04
N ALA A 624 -24.69 -34.29 -17.04
CA ALA A 624 -25.16 -35.41 -17.85
C ALA A 624 -24.00 -36.03 -18.65
N LEU A 625 -23.15 -35.22 -19.27
CA LEU A 625 -21.94 -35.70 -19.96
C LEU A 625 -20.99 -36.42 -19.02
N LEU A 626 -20.81 -35.94 -17.79
CA LEU A 626 -20.00 -36.63 -16.77
C LEU A 626 -20.55 -38.00 -16.37
N ARG A 627 -21.88 -38.19 -16.41
CA ARG A 627 -22.55 -39.49 -16.19
C ARG A 627 -22.52 -40.42 -17.42
N GLY A 628 -21.97 -39.97 -18.55
CA GLY A 628 -21.93 -40.73 -19.79
C GLY A 628 -23.24 -40.71 -20.59
N GLU A 629 -24.15 -39.80 -20.27
CA GLU A 629 -25.40 -39.57 -20.98
C GLU A 629 -25.12 -38.82 -22.29
N LYS A 630 -25.83 -39.20 -23.37
CA LYS A 630 -25.77 -38.43 -24.63
C LYS A 630 -26.55 -37.14 -24.43
N VAL A 631 -25.89 -36.01 -24.58
CA VAL A 631 -26.52 -34.70 -24.62
C VAL A 631 -26.71 -34.34 -26.09
N GLU A 632 -27.96 -34.28 -26.57
CA GLU A 632 -28.27 -33.73 -27.90
C GLU A 632 -28.09 -32.21 -27.82
N TRP A 633 -27.01 -31.74 -28.41
CA TRP A 633 -26.71 -30.35 -28.63
C TRP A 633 -26.85 -30.12 -30.13
N GLU A 634 -27.83 -29.32 -30.55
CA GLU A 634 -27.95 -28.91 -31.92
C GLU A 634 -26.71 -28.12 -32.33
N GLU A 635 -25.92 -28.70 -33.24
CA GLU A 635 -24.74 -28.09 -33.89
C GLU A 635 -25.11 -26.93 -34.82
N GLU A 636 -26.24 -26.24 -34.61
CA GLU A 636 -26.65 -25.12 -35.47
C GLU A 636 -25.59 -24.02 -35.52
N HIS A 637 -24.75 -23.90 -34.49
CA HIS A 637 -23.69 -22.90 -34.45
C HIS A 637 -22.40 -23.30 -35.18
N GLU A 638 -22.13 -24.56 -35.45
CA GLU A 638 -21.05 -24.95 -36.36
C GLU A 638 -21.37 -24.59 -37.81
N ASN A 639 -22.66 -24.58 -38.16
CA ASN A 639 -23.13 -24.13 -39.44
C ASN A 639 -23.07 -22.61 -39.66
N GLU A 640 -23.16 -21.79 -38.64
CA GLU A 640 -22.96 -20.33 -38.77
C GLU A 640 -21.49 -19.97 -39.01
N LEU A 641 -20.55 -20.63 -38.37
CA LEU A 641 -19.12 -20.51 -38.72
C LEU A 641 -18.84 -20.97 -40.15
N THR A 642 -19.60 -21.92 -40.65
CA THR A 642 -19.55 -22.39 -42.05
C THR A 642 -20.21 -21.39 -42.98
N ARG A 643 -21.31 -20.73 -42.59
CA ARG A 643 -21.95 -19.63 -43.32
C ARG A 643 -21.11 -18.35 -43.35
N MET A 644 -20.40 -18.02 -42.25
CA MET A 644 -19.40 -16.93 -42.26
C MET A 644 -18.20 -17.25 -43.16
N LYS A 645 -17.81 -18.54 -43.28
CA LYS A 645 -16.78 -18.97 -44.24
C LYS A 645 -17.25 -18.88 -45.69
N GLN A 646 -18.54 -18.99 -45.95
CA GLN A 646 -19.11 -18.88 -47.31
C GLN A 646 -19.43 -17.44 -47.73
N GLY A 647 -19.45 -16.46 -46.80
CA GLY A 647 -19.59 -15.03 -47.08
C GLY A 647 -18.29 -14.33 -47.47
N ILE A 648 -17.18 -15.05 -47.57
CA ILE A 648 -15.85 -14.58 -48.01
C ILE A 648 -15.52 -15.25 -49.38
N SER A 649 -16.45 -15.37 -50.25
CA SER A 649 -16.19 -15.70 -51.67
C SER A 649 -16.50 -14.49 -52.55
#